data_e80ba4bc7d5be04f4c4de1ae453c72e9
#
_entry.id   e80ba4bc7d5be04f4c4de1ae453c72e9
#
_cell.length_a   1.000
_cell.length_b   1.000
_cell.length_c   1.000
_cell.angle_alpha   90.00
_cell.angle_beta   90.00
_cell.angle_gamma   90.00
#
_symmetry.space_group_name_H-M   'P 1'
#
loop_
_entity.id
_entity.type
_entity.pdbx_description
1 polymer ?
#
loop_
_entity_poly.entity_id
_entity_poly.type
_entity_poly.pdbx_seq_one_letter_code
_entity_poly.pdbx_strand_id
1 'polypeptide(L)'
;MSELTRTVLYQAHLDAGATMVDFGGWDMPIQYPDGIVAEHLYCRSHCAIFDVSHMGRIDVEGPDMVRFLQHVLSSNVQALDINQAQYCIIPDQNGCAIDDAYLYRFEAEKYFLVINAGNIDKDLAHLMREAERYNVTLTNVSDRYAAIAVQGPEAKKLLMTLSGGKALTRENVKNALGTLTMEGRPVRVAKTGYTGEPIGYELYCESRDARYFWDRLIELGARPTALGARDTLRMEASLPLYGHEMGECEFGGEIPVYAVPLAKFAVSFAEEKGDFIGRAALKRQFEAFQRIMNRDYSALQDLPYRIQPVYLAGKGVLRKGFPVYSRDAWAEGKPVGYVTSGTMIPYFKTEGEGLETVITSETGKRSIGLAYLDSRICQDFDLEIDIRGKRQPAKVVAWHIRQDAAPYVRPILPDHPAPAAPHCDAPYAEKAAALLKKAQENHLWRQHRCINLIPSENTQSRAVRLLSASDPSNRYAEHKKQKAFYDAEIFYYQGTNFIGEVEALLVEEMKKFLGASQVETRVTSGQMSNTAVFSALMDFKNRVDRKRTPQRLGWVMNNHIVRGGHLSAQPMGALHDYIAVDPVTEKQMVVNFPVCADDPYRIDTEAAKLLLAQYRPEFVIFGKSMVLYKEPVAELVSFIREQGIRTTVMYDMAHVLGLIGDHFQKPFEEGAEIVTGSTHKTFFGPQRGVIGVNYKPEDLKWGLWETIETRAFPGSVSNHHLGTLLGQLMAAYEMNAFKDEYQRAVIENAKSFAASLKAEGLDVAGDPAVGYTETHQVIVRVGYARGPEIAKRLEENNIICNYQATPDEEGFTASGALRMGVNEMTRFGFGREQFAHLAHLIADCILRNADVREEAARLREGFTDMRYCFSDAETEKLISALAEATGI
;
A
#
# COMPACT_ATOMS: atom_id res chain seq x y z
N MET A 1 -23.42 -7.41 -46.66
CA MET A 1 -22.80 -7.00 -45.41
C MET A 1 -23.90 -7.05 -44.36
N SER A 2 -23.73 -7.84 -43.29
CA SER A 2 -24.67 -7.79 -42.19
C SER A 2 -24.66 -6.38 -41.60
N GLU A 3 -25.81 -5.86 -41.20
CA GLU A 3 -25.91 -4.57 -40.54
C GLU A 3 -25.19 -4.70 -39.17
N LEU A 4 -24.24 -3.77 -38.88
CA LEU A 4 -23.51 -3.80 -37.62
C LEU A 4 -24.43 -3.42 -36.47
N THR A 5 -24.23 -4.05 -35.31
CA THR A 5 -24.95 -3.73 -34.09
C THR A 5 -24.50 -2.37 -33.56
N ARG A 6 -25.38 -1.61 -32.93
CA ARG A 6 -25.13 -0.24 -32.44
C ARG A 6 -25.42 -0.14 -30.95
N THR A 7 -24.60 0.58 -30.23
CA THR A 7 -24.88 0.90 -28.84
C THR A 7 -25.94 2.00 -28.72
N VAL A 8 -26.50 2.17 -27.52
CA VAL A 8 -27.45 3.26 -27.24
C VAL A 8 -26.81 4.67 -27.38
N LEU A 9 -25.48 4.75 -27.32
CA LEU A 9 -24.71 6.00 -27.46
C LEU A 9 -24.23 6.26 -28.90
N TYR A 10 -24.56 5.39 -29.86
CA TYR A 10 -24.16 5.53 -31.27
C TYR A 10 -24.33 6.94 -31.83
N GLN A 11 -25.49 7.54 -31.63
CA GLN A 11 -25.74 8.90 -32.13
C GLN A 11 -24.87 9.96 -31.42
N ALA A 12 -24.58 9.76 -30.13
CA ALA A 12 -23.66 10.64 -29.40
C ALA A 12 -22.26 10.65 -30.01
N HIS A 13 -21.78 9.48 -30.47
CA HIS A 13 -20.51 9.38 -31.17
C HIS A 13 -20.48 10.12 -32.51
N LEU A 14 -21.55 9.97 -33.30
CA LEU A 14 -21.68 10.71 -34.57
C LEU A 14 -21.75 12.23 -34.33
N ASP A 15 -22.53 12.66 -33.34
CA ASP A 15 -22.67 14.09 -32.99
C ASP A 15 -21.33 14.69 -32.57
N ALA A 16 -20.47 13.88 -31.93
CA ALA A 16 -19.12 14.27 -31.52
C ALA A 16 -18.04 14.11 -32.61
N GLY A 17 -18.44 13.72 -33.84
CA GLY A 17 -17.53 13.58 -34.99
C GLY A 17 -16.58 12.36 -34.91
N ALA A 18 -16.98 11.30 -34.22
CA ALA A 18 -16.19 10.09 -34.13
C ALA A 18 -16.02 9.37 -35.47
N THR A 19 -14.85 8.78 -35.69
CA THR A 19 -14.60 7.84 -36.80
C THR A 19 -15.06 6.44 -36.34
N MET A 20 -16.09 5.91 -37.00
CA MET A 20 -16.69 4.62 -36.67
C MET A 20 -16.03 3.48 -37.45
N VAL A 21 -15.92 2.31 -36.80
CA VAL A 21 -15.36 1.07 -37.40
C VAL A 21 -16.14 -0.14 -36.92
N ASP A 22 -16.03 -1.23 -37.70
CA ASP A 22 -16.45 -2.56 -37.27
C ASP A 22 -15.52 -3.09 -36.19
N PHE A 23 -16.06 -3.32 -35.01
CA PHE A 23 -15.37 -3.93 -33.88
C PHE A 23 -16.13 -5.15 -33.39
N GLY A 24 -15.79 -6.32 -33.90
CA GLY A 24 -16.43 -7.58 -33.52
C GLY A 24 -17.95 -7.60 -33.77
N GLY A 25 -18.39 -7.03 -34.92
CA GLY A 25 -19.79 -6.95 -35.31
C GLY A 25 -20.53 -5.71 -34.78
N TRP A 26 -19.84 -4.83 -34.03
CA TRP A 26 -20.41 -3.59 -33.51
C TRP A 26 -19.85 -2.38 -34.24
N ASP A 27 -20.71 -1.37 -34.51
CA ASP A 27 -20.35 -0.08 -35.09
C ASP A 27 -19.87 0.85 -33.98
N MET A 28 -18.54 0.92 -33.78
CA MET A 28 -17.93 1.56 -32.60
C MET A 28 -16.94 2.68 -32.98
N PRO A 29 -16.81 3.73 -32.13
CA PRO A 29 -15.82 4.77 -32.36
C PRO A 29 -14.38 4.24 -32.17
N ILE A 30 -13.51 4.47 -33.19
CA ILE A 30 -12.08 4.16 -33.08
C ILE A 30 -11.28 5.36 -32.57
N GLN A 31 -11.71 6.57 -32.92
CA GLN A 31 -11.16 7.85 -32.43
C GLN A 31 -12.16 9.00 -32.62
N TYR A 32 -12.01 10.03 -31.81
CA TYR A 32 -12.64 11.33 -32.01
C TYR A 32 -11.73 12.28 -32.78
N PRO A 33 -12.16 13.51 -33.13
CA PRO A 33 -11.38 14.44 -33.96
C PRO A 33 -9.97 14.76 -33.43
N ASP A 34 -9.77 14.76 -32.11
CA ASP A 34 -8.47 15.01 -31.47
C ASP A 34 -7.46 13.85 -31.72
N GLY A 35 -7.95 12.65 -32.06
CA GLY A 35 -7.18 11.47 -32.36
C GLY A 35 -6.67 10.70 -31.13
N ILE A 36 -6.31 9.44 -31.36
CA ILE A 36 -5.92 8.44 -30.35
C ILE A 36 -4.85 8.97 -29.37
N VAL A 37 -3.86 9.72 -29.88
CA VAL A 37 -2.74 10.23 -29.06
C VAL A 37 -3.23 11.25 -28.01
N ALA A 38 -4.08 12.16 -28.41
CA ALA A 38 -4.62 13.18 -27.49
C ALA A 38 -5.59 12.55 -26.48
N GLU A 39 -6.41 11.61 -26.93
CA GLU A 39 -7.32 10.85 -26.08
C GLU A 39 -6.58 10.06 -25.00
N HIS A 40 -5.49 9.34 -25.38
CA HIS A 40 -4.66 8.59 -24.45
C HIS A 40 -4.05 9.49 -23.37
N LEU A 41 -3.40 10.59 -23.79
CA LEU A 41 -2.75 11.53 -22.86
C LEU A 41 -3.77 12.23 -21.96
N TYR A 42 -4.97 12.50 -22.47
CA TYR A 42 -6.03 13.11 -21.67
C TYR A 42 -6.51 12.17 -20.55
N CYS A 43 -6.66 10.87 -20.86
CA CYS A 43 -6.99 9.87 -19.84
C CYS A 43 -5.93 9.80 -18.72
N ARG A 44 -4.65 9.95 -19.07
CA ARG A 44 -3.55 9.93 -18.10
C ARG A 44 -3.47 11.20 -17.22
N SER A 45 -4.04 12.31 -17.64
CA SER A 45 -3.89 13.59 -16.96
C SER A 45 -5.20 14.16 -16.38
N HIS A 46 -6.36 13.73 -16.88
CA HIS A 46 -7.69 14.27 -16.52
C HIS A 46 -8.71 13.14 -16.33
N CYS A 47 -9.84 13.22 -17.00
CA CYS A 47 -10.90 12.22 -16.99
C CYS A 47 -11.39 11.90 -18.40
N ALA A 48 -11.26 10.64 -18.78
CA ALA A 48 -11.77 10.08 -20.03
C ALA A 48 -13.04 9.26 -19.80
N ILE A 49 -13.98 9.30 -20.74
CA ILE A 49 -15.16 8.45 -20.76
C ILE A 49 -15.19 7.59 -22.00
N PHE A 50 -15.54 6.31 -21.81
CA PHE A 50 -15.61 5.31 -22.87
C PHE A 50 -17.00 4.69 -22.91
N ASP A 51 -17.58 4.57 -24.09
CA ASP A 51 -18.74 3.69 -24.27
C ASP A 51 -18.27 2.23 -24.30
N VAL A 52 -18.67 1.48 -23.31
CA VAL A 52 -18.41 0.04 -23.21
C VAL A 52 -19.73 -0.77 -23.22
N SER A 53 -20.80 -0.15 -23.75
CA SER A 53 -22.11 -0.78 -23.83
C SER A 53 -22.21 -1.92 -24.84
N HIS A 54 -21.20 -2.15 -25.66
CA HIS A 54 -21.08 -3.32 -26.54
C HIS A 54 -20.72 -4.61 -25.78
N MET A 55 -20.18 -4.55 -24.54
CA MET A 55 -19.91 -5.72 -23.71
C MET A 55 -21.22 -6.47 -23.38
N GLY A 56 -21.14 -7.79 -23.23
CA GLY A 56 -22.28 -8.58 -22.79
C GLY A 56 -22.53 -8.44 -21.27
N ARG A 57 -23.79 -8.36 -20.86
CA ARG A 57 -24.21 -8.28 -19.46
C ARG A 57 -25.26 -9.32 -19.17
N ILE A 58 -24.97 -10.23 -18.23
CA ILE A 58 -25.82 -11.37 -17.90
C ILE A 58 -26.17 -11.31 -16.42
N ASP A 59 -27.44 -11.24 -16.09
CA ASP A 59 -27.96 -11.47 -14.74
C ASP A 59 -28.02 -12.98 -14.49
N VAL A 60 -27.49 -13.42 -13.33
CA VAL A 60 -27.50 -14.81 -12.88
C VAL A 60 -28.27 -14.89 -11.55
N GLU A 61 -29.38 -15.59 -11.54
CA GLU A 61 -30.30 -15.69 -10.40
C GLU A 61 -30.70 -17.17 -10.16
N GLY A 62 -31.17 -17.45 -8.96
CA GLY A 62 -31.71 -18.76 -8.60
C GLY A 62 -30.95 -19.42 -7.45
N PRO A 63 -31.58 -20.45 -6.83
CA PRO A 63 -31.05 -21.07 -5.62
C PRO A 63 -29.69 -21.77 -5.82
N ASP A 64 -29.37 -22.21 -7.04
CA ASP A 64 -28.08 -22.85 -7.35
C ASP A 64 -27.07 -21.92 -7.98
N MET A 65 -27.29 -20.60 -8.01
CA MET A 65 -26.44 -19.62 -8.70
C MET A 65 -24.96 -19.69 -8.26
N VAL A 66 -24.70 -19.85 -6.97
CA VAL A 66 -23.32 -19.96 -6.45
C VAL A 66 -22.68 -21.28 -6.91
N ARG A 67 -23.38 -22.39 -6.81
CA ARG A 67 -22.87 -23.70 -7.26
C ARG A 67 -22.61 -23.73 -8.76
N PHE A 68 -23.50 -23.13 -9.55
CA PHE A 68 -23.34 -22.99 -10.99
C PHE A 68 -22.09 -22.13 -11.33
N LEU A 69 -22.00 -20.94 -10.76
CA LEU A 69 -20.85 -20.02 -11.01
C LEU A 69 -19.52 -20.62 -10.50
N GLN A 70 -19.53 -21.36 -9.37
CA GLN A 70 -18.37 -22.13 -8.91
C GLN A 70 -17.92 -23.18 -9.94
N HIS A 71 -18.85 -23.76 -10.71
CA HIS A 71 -18.53 -24.78 -11.71
C HIS A 71 -17.99 -24.20 -13.02
N VAL A 72 -18.56 -23.08 -13.50
CA VAL A 72 -18.24 -22.54 -14.83
C VAL A 72 -17.17 -21.45 -14.83
N LEU A 73 -16.83 -20.87 -13.70
CA LEU A 73 -15.78 -19.85 -13.58
C LEU A 73 -14.56 -20.43 -12.87
N SER A 74 -13.39 -19.89 -13.12
CA SER A 74 -12.13 -20.31 -12.48
C SER A 74 -11.94 -19.73 -11.07
N SER A 75 -12.56 -18.59 -10.75
CA SER A 75 -12.43 -17.89 -9.48
C SER A 75 -13.32 -18.48 -8.37
N ASN A 76 -12.98 -18.25 -7.10
CA ASN A 76 -13.81 -18.65 -5.98
C ASN A 76 -14.96 -17.65 -5.77
N VAL A 77 -16.15 -18.00 -6.26
CA VAL A 77 -17.35 -17.15 -6.19
C VAL A 77 -17.85 -16.96 -4.75
N GLN A 78 -17.62 -17.97 -3.87
CA GLN A 78 -17.98 -17.85 -2.45
C GLN A 78 -17.17 -16.77 -1.71
N ALA A 79 -15.96 -16.46 -2.20
CA ALA A 79 -15.12 -15.41 -1.65
C ALA A 79 -15.61 -13.99 -1.98
N LEU A 80 -16.60 -13.85 -2.87
CA LEU A 80 -17.09 -12.56 -3.33
C LEU A 80 -18.16 -12.00 -2.39
N ASP A 81 -17.82 -10.94 -1.68
CA ASP A 81 -18.77 -10.23 -0.82
C ASP A 81 -19.79 -9.41 -1.63
N ILE A 82 -20.92 -9.09 -1.00
CA ILE A 82 -21.86 -8.10 -1.56
C ILE A 82 -21.15 -6.76 -1.72
N ASN A 83 -21.42 -6.05 -2.80
CA ASN A 83 -20.76 -4.83 -3.22
C ASN A 83 -19.26 -5.02 -3.55
N GLN A 84 -18.91 -6.16 -4.12
CA GLN A 84 -17.57 -6.43 -4.63
C GLN A 84 -17.63 -7.14 -5.99
N ALA A 85 -16.60 -6.90 -6.83
CA ALA A 85 -16.40 -7.62 -8.09
C ALA A 85 -15.10 -8.42 -8.08
N GLN A 86 -15.02 -9.41 -8.95
CA GLN A 86 -13.78 -10.14 -9.22
C GLN A 86 -13.61 -10.44 -10.70
N TYR A 87 -12.35 -10.37 -11.15
CA TYR A 87 -11.94 -10.85 -12.45
C TYR A 87 -11.93 -12.38 -12.46
N CYS A 88 -12.42 -13.01 -13.51
CA CYS A 88 -12.50 -14.45 -13.64
C CYS A 88 -12.29 -14.89 -15.09
N ILE A 89 -12.02 -16.18 -15.28
CA ILE A 89 -11.95 -16.83 -16.58
C ILE A 89 -13.15 -17.79 -16.68
N ILE A 90 -13.73 -17.90 -17.86
CA ILE A 90 -14.60 -19.00 -18.28
C ILE A 90 -13.69 -20.02 -18.96
N PRO A 91 -13.21 -21.06 -18.27
CA PRO A 91 -12.22 -21.99 -18.82
C PRO A 91 -12.85 -23.12 -19.64
N ASP A 92 -12.07 -23.68 -20.54
CA ASP A 92 -12.37 -24.98 -21.17
C ASP A 92 -11.75 -26.14 -20.37
N GLN A 93 -11.98 -27.38 -20.81
CA GLN A 93 -11.44 -28.58 -20.19
C GLN A 93 -9.91 -28.69 -20.29
N ASN A 94 -9.27 -28.00 -21.22
CA ASN A 94 -7.84 -28.02 -21.47
C ASN A 94 -7.09 -26.94 -20.66
N GLY A 95 -7.82 -26.06 -19.93
CA GLY A 95 -7.26 -24.95 -19.19
C GLY A 95 -6.90 -23.76 -20.07
N CYS A 96 -7.61 -23.60 -21.19
CA CYS A 96 -7.60 -22.42 -22.04
C CYS A 96 -8.84 -21.57 -21.75
N ALA A 97 -8.83 -20.31 -22.17
CA ALA A 97 -9.96 -19.41 -21.93
C ALA A 97 -11.00 -19.50 -23.06
N ILE A 98 -12.24 -19.87 -22.73
CA ILE A 98 -13.38 -19.62 -23.61
C ILE A 98 -13.57 -18.11 -23.71
N ASP A 99 -13.54 -17.42 -22.52
CA ASP A 99 -13.49 -15.96 -22.41
C ASP A 99 -12.91 -15.55 -21.05
N ASP A 100 -12.58 -14.26 -20.91
CA ASP A 100 -12.35 -13.61 -19.61
C ASP A 100 -13.54 -12.71 -19.28
N ALA A 101 -13.86 -12.60 -18.00
CA ALA A 101 -15.06 -11.93 -17.55
C ALA A 101 -14.86 -11.20 -16.21
N TYR A 102 -15.79 -10.32 -15.90
CA TYR A 102 -15.93 -9.73 -14.57
C TYR A 102 -17.23 -10.15 -13.93
N LEU A 103 -17.16 -10.71 -12.71
CA LEU A 103 -18.32 -11.07 -11.91
C LEU A 103 -18.55 -10.02 -10.83
N TYR A 104 -19.75 -9.47 -10.80
CA TYR A 104 -20.19 -8.42 -9.87
C TYR A 104 -21.29 -8.96 -8.95
N ARG A 105 -21.24 -8.61 -7.66
CA ARG A 105 -22.27 -8.95 -6.70
C ARG A 105 -22.83 -7.68 -6.06
N PHE A 106 -23.77 -7.02 -6.74
CA PHE A 106 -24.47 -5.83 -6.20
C PHE A 106 -25.49 -6.21 -5.12
N GLU A 107 -26.09 -7.40 -5.21
CA GLU A 107 -27.18 -7.88 -4.38
C GLU A 107 -26.88 -9.29 -3.86
N ALA A 108 -27.57 -9.69 -2.78
CA ALA A 108 -27.36 -11.00 -2.15
C ALA A 108 -27.74 -12.17 -3.06
N GLU A 109 -28.86 -12.03 -3.79
CA GLU A 109 -29.53 -13.11 -4.53
C GLU A 109 -29.34 -13.00 -6.04
N LYS A 110 -28.41 -12.16 -6.48
CA LYS A 110 -28.15 -11.92 -7.91
C LYS A 110 -26.68 -11.62 -8.16
N TYR A 111 -26.13 -12.25 -9.17
CA TYR A 111 -24.85 -11.89 -9.75
C TYR A 111 -25.04 -11.21 -11.12
N PHE A 112 -24.09 -10.36 -11.48
CA PHE A 112 -24.05 -9.67 -12.74
C PHE A 112 -22.71 -9.98 -13.41
N LEU A 113 -22.73 -10.70 -14.53
CA LEU A 113 -21.55 -11.15 -15.25
C LEU A 113 -21.36 -10.28 -16.49
N VAL A 114 -20.17 -9.71 -16.66
CA VAL A 114 -19.78 -8.92 -17.84
C VAL A 114 -18.77 -9.70 -18.66
N ILE A 115 -19.07 -9.92 -19.94
CA ILE A 115 -18.30 -10.73 -20.91
C ILE A 115 -17.94 -9.91 -22.14
N ASN A 116 -16.94 -10.40 -22.91
CA ASN A 116 -16.46 -9.69 -24.09
C ASN A 116 -17.49 -9.64 -25.23
N ALA A 117 -17.55 -8.49 -25.91
CA ALA A 117 -18.54 -8.20 -26.94
C ALA A 117 -18.57 -9.22 -28.09
N GLY A 118 -17.39 -9.61 -28.61
CA GLY A 118 -17.28 -10.58 -29.70
C GLY A 118 -17.61 -12.02 -29.31
N ASN A 119 -17.76 -12.32 -28.00
CA ASN A 119 -17.99 -13.66 -27.48
C ASN A 119 -19.40 -13.87 -26.90
N ILE A 120 -20.27 -12.84 -26.91
CA ILE A 120 -21.58 -12.88 -26.23
C ILE A 120 -22.37 -14.14 -26.55
N ASP A 121 -22.56 -14.46 -27.83
CA ASP A 121 -23.33 -15.62 -28.27
C ASP A 121 -22.67 -16.95 -27.90
N LYS A 122 -21.35 -17.04 -28.05
CA LYS A 122 -20.54 -18.22 -27.71
C LYS A 122 -20.61 -18.51 -26.20
N ASP A 123 -20.39 -17.48 -25.40
CA ASP A 123 -20.35 -17.60 -23.95
C ASP A 123 -21.73 -17.90 -23.38
N LEU A 124 -22.77 -17.21 -23.87
CA LEU A 124 -24.14 -17.45 -23.44
C LEU A 124 -24.58 -18.89 -23.80
N ALA A 125 -24.25 -19.39 -24.99
CA ALA A 125 -24.54 -20.78 -25.39
C ALA A 125 -23.78 -21.78 -24.49
N HIS A 126 -22.52 -21.50 -24.13
CA HIS A 126 -21.76 -22.33 -23.21
C HIS A 126 -22.38 -22.33 -21.82
N LEU A 127 -22.66 -21.15 -21.26
CA LEU A 127 -23.24 -21.02 -19.91
C LEU A 127 -24.63 -21.62 -19.81
N MET A 128 -25.50 -21.45 -20.85
CA MET A 128 -26.82 -22.05 -20.88
C MET A 128 -26.78 -23.58 -20.89
N ARG A 129 -25.86 -24.16 -21.68
CA ARG A 129 -25.67 -25.62 -21.69
C ARG A 129 -25.25 -26.17 -20.32
N GLU A 130 -24.34 -25.52 -19.64
CA GLU A 130 -23.90 -25.93 -18.30
C GLU A 130 -25.00 -25.68 -17.25
N ALA A 131 -25.85 -24.67 -17.43
CA ALA A 131 -26.95 -24.31 -16.55
C ALA A 131 -28.07 -25.38 -16.49
N GLU A 132 -28.21 -26.24 -17.52
CA GLU A 132 -29.24 -27.30 -17.54
C GLU A 132 -29.18 -28.22 -16.30
N ARG A 133 -28.05 -28.27 -15.60
CA ARG A 133 -27.84 -29.11 -14.40
C ARG A 133 -28.13 -28.39 -13.08
N TYR A 134 -28.56 -27.12 -13.14
CA TYR A 134 -28.71 -26.26 -11.98
C TYR A 134 -30.06 -25.53 -12.01
N ASN A 135 -30.57 -25.20 -10.85
CA ASN A 135 -31.75 -24.35 -10.74
C ASN A 135 -31.30 -22.87 -10.77
N VAL A 136 -30.98 -22.39 -11.97
CA VAL A 136 -30.52 -21.02 -12.22
C VAL A 136 -31.21 -20.45 -13.44
N THR A 137 -31.35 -19.13 -13.47
CA THR A 137 -31.85 -18.36 -14.62
C THR A 137 -30.73 -17.42 -15.09
N LEU A 138 -30.40 -17.49 -16.37
CA LEU A 138 -29.48 -16.60 -17.05
C LEU A 138 -30.30 -15.66 -17.94
N THR A 139 -30.15 -14.34 -17.66
CA THR A 139 -30.89 -13.34 -18.45
C THR A 139 -29.87 -12.36 -19.07
N ASN A 140 -29.85 -12.32 -20.41
CA ASN A 140 -29.08 -11.29 -21.10
C ASN A 140 -29.80 -9.95 -20.92
N VAL A 141 -29.13 -9.01 -20.21
CA VAL A 141 -29.63 -7.68 -19.89
C VAL A 141 -28.85 -6.57 -20.60
N SER A 142 -28.12 -6.92 -21.67
CA SER A 142 -27.27 -5.99 -22.42
C SER A 142 -28.03 -4.80 -22.99
N ASP A 143 -29.24 -5.02 -23.44
CA ASP A 143 -30.11 -3.96 -23.98
C ASP A 143 -30.71 -3.06 -22.87
N ARG A 144 -30.82 -3.58 -21.66
CA ARG A 144 -31.41 -2.88 -20.54
C ARG A 144 -30.47 -1.84 -19.93
N TYR A 145 -29.23 -2.18 -19.79
CA TYR A 145 -28.22 -1.33 -19.15
C TYR A 145 -27.21 -0.86 -20.18
N ALA A 146 -26.91 0.43 -20.20
CA ALA A 146 -25.71 0.96 -20.82
C ALA A 146 -24.52 0.88 -19.85
N ALA A 147 -23.31 0.85 -20.37
CA ALA A 147 -22.10 0.84 -19.61
C ALA A 147 -21.15 1.96 -20.06
N ILE A 148 -20.81 2.87 -19.14
CA ILE A 148 -19.89 3.99 -19.39
C ILE A 148 -18.71 3.85 -18.45
N ALA A 149 -17.50 3.67 -18.98
CA ALA A 149 -16.28 3.69 -18.19
C ALA A 149 -15.81 5.13 -18.01
N VAL A 150 -15.51 5.52 -16.77
CA VAL A 150 -15.04 6.86 -16.36
C VAL A 150 -13.69 6.69 -15.73
N GLN A 151 -12.63 7.09 -16.43
CA GLN A 151 -11.25 6.70 -16.11
C GLN A 151 -10.32 7.92 -16.05
N GLY A 152 -9.39 7.91 -15.10
CA GLY A 152 -8.35 8.94 -14.98
C GLY A 152 -8.38 9.67 -13.64
N PRO A 153 -7.35 10.50 -13.36
CA PRO A 153 -7.15 11.14 -12.05
C PRO A 153 -8.35 11.95 -11.53
N GLU A 154 -9.15 12.53 -12.43
CA GLU A 154 -10.31 13.36 -12.06
C GLU A 154 -11.63 12.57 -12.01
N ALA A 155 -11.65 11.29 -12.35
CA ALA A 155 -12.87 10.47 -12.44
C ALA A 155 -13.66 10.48 -11.12
N LYS A 156 -13.01 10.36 -9.99
CA LYS A 156 -13.65 10.40 -8.67
C LYS A 156 -14.36 11.75 -8.42
N LYS A 157 -13.72 12.86 -8.76
CA LYS A 157 -14.27 14.20 -8.58
C LYS A 157 -15.60 14.36 -9.35
N LEU A 158 -15.63 13.89 -10.60
CA LEU A 158 -16.83 13.93 -11.41
C LEU A 158 -17.95 13.07 -10.82
N LEU A 159 -17.61 11.86 -10.38
CA LEU A 159 -18.57 10.95 -9.75
C LEU A 159 -19.18 11.55 -8.48
N MET A 160 -18.35 12.14 -7.62
CA MET A 160 -18.81 12.81 -6.39
C MET A 160 -19.74 13.99 -6.70
N THR A 161 -19.49 14.73 -7.78
CA THR A 161 -20.38 15.81 -8.21
C THR A 161 -21.75 15.26 -8.62
N LEU A 162 -21.80 14.21 -9.44
CA LEU A 162 -23.05 13.58 -9.89
C LEU A 162 -23.85 12.95 -8.75
N SER A 163 -23.17 12.39 -7.76
CA SER A 163 -23.80 11.71 -6.62
C SER A 163 -24.19 12.64 -5.47
N GLY A 164 -23.94 13.95 -5.59
CA GLY A 164 -24.17 14.91 -4.51
C GLY A 164 -23.27 14.68 -3.30
N GLY A 165 -22.01 14.29 -3.52
CA GLY A 165 -21.01 14.06 -2.49
C GLY A 165 -21.00 12.64 -1.90
N LYS A 166 -21.78 11.69 -2.45
CA LYS A 166 -21.84 10.32 -1.95
C LYS A 166 -20.82 9.44 -2.65
N ALA A 167 -19.96 8.79 -1.85
CA ALA A 167 -19.01 7.78 -2.30
C ALA A 167 -19.58 6.35 -2.18
N LEU A 168 -18.87 5.37 -2.75
CA LEU A 168 -19.17 3.96 -2.52
C LEU A 168 -18.89 3.58 -1.06
N THR A 169 -19.77 2.82 -0.43
CA THR A 169 -19.68 2.40 0.98
C THR A 169 -18.36 1.67 1.31
N ARG A 170 -17.79 0.95 0.34
CA ARG A 170 -16.53 0.19 0.48
C ARG A 170 -15.46 0.66 -0.51
N GLU A 171 -15.39 1.93 -0.81
CA GLU A 171 -14.51 2.48 -1.86
C GLU A 171 -13.02 2.11 -1.71
N ASN A 172 -12.57 1.87 -0.49
CA ASN A 172 -11.19 1.45 -0.21
C ASN A 172 -10.91 -0.02 -0.52
N VAL A 173 -11.93 -0.80 -0.82
CA VAL A 173 -11.78 -2.20 -1.22
C VAL A 173 -11.54 -2.23 -2.73
N LYS A 174 -10.57 -3.02 -3.16
CA LYS A 174 -10.33 -3.27 -4.59
C LYS A 174 -11.61 -3.84 -5.22
N ASN A 175 -11.97 -3.35 -6.41
CA ASN A 175 -13.19 -3.77 -7.13
C ASN A 175 -14.47 -3.56 -6.31
N ALA A 176 -14.55 -2.47 -5.54
CA ALA A 176 -15.75 -2.09 -4.79
C ALA A 176 -16.91 -1.75 -5.74
N LEU A 177 -18.12 -2.09 -5.31
CA LEU A 177 -19.36 -1.82 -6.02
C LEU A 177 -20.33 -1.02 -5.14
N GLY A 178 -21.37 -0.50 -5.77
CA GLY A 178 -22.52 0.06 -5.09
C GLY A 178 -23.55 0.59 -6.06
N THR A 179 -24.76 0.87 -5.56
CA THR A 179 -25.77 1.61 -6.29
C THR A 179 -25.86 3.01 -5.71
N LEU A 180 -25.56 4.01 -6.52
CA LEU A 180 -25.66 5.41 -6.14
C LEU A 180 -26.84 6.07 -6.83
N THR A 181 -27.46 7.04 -6.18
CA THR A 181 -28.42 7.93 -6.84
C THR A 181 -27.65 9.14 -7.38
N MET A 182 -27.56 9.25 -8.69
CA MET A 182 -26.88 10.34 -9.38
C MET A 182 -27.91 11.24 -10.04
N GLU A 183 -28.00 12.49 -9.59
CA GLU A 183 -28.99 13.48 -10.07
C GLU A 183 -30.41 12.89 -10.16
N GLY A 184 -30.84 12.14 -9.15
CA GLY A 184 -32.16 11.53 -9.03
C GLY A 184 -32.33 10.18 -9.74
N ARG A 185 -31.32 9.64 -10.44
CA ARG A 185 -31.36 8.37 -11.17
C ARG A 185 -30.50 7.32 -10.48
N PRO A 186 -30.96 6.07 -10.33
CA PRO A 186 -30.15 5.00 -9.78
C PRO A 186 -29.10 4.53 -10.81
N VAL A 187 -27.86 4.40 -10.39
CA VAL A 187 -26.74 3.93 -11.21
C VAL A 187 -25.96 2.89 -10.41
N ARG A 188 -25.74 1.72 -10.99
CA ARG A 188 -24.77 0.75 -10.47
C ARG A 188 -23.37 1.24 -10.81
N VAL A 189 -22.53 1.34 -9.81
CA VAL A 189 -21.16 1.86 -9.94
C VAL A 189 -20.18 0.78 -9.52
N ALA A 190 -19.20 0.52 -10.35
CA ALA A 190 -18.09 -0.37 -10.06
C ALA A 190 -16.77 0.40 -10.08
N LYS A 191 -15.92 0.21 -9.07
CA LYS A 191 -14.54 0.73 -9.07
C LYS A 191 -13.66 -0.24 -9.85
N THR A 192 -13.86 -0.28 -11.14
CA THR A 192 -13.20 -1.14 -12.13
C THR A 192 -12.81 -0.33 -13.37
N GLY A 193 -11.99 -0.93 -14.23
CA GLY A 193 -11.59 -0.31 -15.49
C GLY A 193 -10.49 -1.10 -16.19
N TYR A 194 -10.29 -0.78 -17.46
CA TYR A 194 -9.35 -1.50 -18.35
C TYR A 194 -8.30 -0.57 -19.00
N THR A 195 -7.92 0.48 -18.26
CA THR A 195 -6.98 1.51 -18.74
C THR A 195 -5.65 1.51 -18.00
N GLY A 196 -5.56 0.80 -16.86
CA GLY A 196 -4.43 0.88 -15.95
C GLY A 196 -4.46 2.10 -15.04
N GLU A 197 -5.49 2.97 -15.15
CA GLU A 197 -5.67 4.06 -14.20
C GLU A 197 -6.11 3.51 -12.83
N PRO A 198 -5.44 3.93 -11.74
CA PRO A 198 -5.83 3.50 -10.40
C PRO A 198 -7.17 4.07 -9.96
N ILE A 199 -7.59 5.20 -10.56
CA ILE A 199 -8.90 5.80 -10.37
C ILE A 199 -9.72 5.58 -11.64
N GLY A 200 -10.63 4.65 -11.55
CA GLY A 200 -11.52 4.31 -12.64
C GLY A 200 -12.82 3.71 -12.11
N TYR A 201 -13.89 4.04 -12.78
CA TYR A 201 -15.23 3.53 -12.48
C TYR A 201 -15.92 3.08 -13.76
N GLU A 202 -16.82 2.15 -13.62
CA GLU A 202 -17.76 1.75 -14.66
C GLU A 202 -19.18 1.99 -14.14
N LEU A 203 -19.95 2.74 -14.89
CA LEU A 203 -21.33 3.12 -14.58
C LEU A 203 -22.28 2.26 -15.41
N TYR A 204 -23.13 1.51 -14.76
CA TYR A 204 -24.21 0.74 -15.39
C TYR A 204 -25.53 1.45 -15.08
N CYS A 205 -26.06 2.18 -16.06
CA CYS A 205 -27.34 2.89 -15.96
C CYS A 205 -28.39 2.28 -16.90
N GLU A 206 -29.66 2.53 -16.65
CA GLU A 206 -30.73 2.17 -17.59
C GLU A 206 -30.41 2.80 -18.96
N SER A 207 -30.59 2.06 -20.05
CA SER A 207 -30.21 2.49 -21.41
C SER A 207 -30.85 3.83 -21.81
N ARG A 208 -32.09 4.11 -21.33
CA ARG A 208 -32.77 5.39 -21.53
C ARG A 208 -32.06 6.60 -20.89
N ASP A 209 -31.25 6.38 -19.88
CA ASP A 209 -30.52 7.43 -19.16
C ASP A 209 -29.05 7.59 -19.65
N ALA A 210 -28.61 6.71 -20.56
CA ALA A 210 -27.21 6.67 -21.01
C ALA A 210 -26.75 8.00 -21.63
N ARG A 211 -27.57 8.55 -22.56
CA ARG A 211 -27.27 9.83 -23.22
C ARG A 211 -27.17 10.97 -22.20
N TYR A 212 -28.05 10.99 -21.19
CA TYR A 212 -28.02 11.98 -20.13
C TYR A 212 -26.71 11.96 -19.36
N PHE A 213 -26.26 10.78 -18.91
CA PHE A 213 -25.01 10.66 -18.15
C PHE A 213 -23.79 10.94 -19.02
N TRP A 214 -23.82 10.54 -20.29
CA TRP A 214 -22.74 10.83 -21.24
C TRP A 214 -22.54 12.33 -21.42
N ASP A 215 -23.63 13.06 -21.77
CA ASP A 215 -23.58 14.50 -21.97
C ASP A 215 -23.22 15.24 -20.67
N ARG A 216 -23.75 14.78 -19.53
CA ARG A 216 -23.47 15.38 -18.22
C ARG A 216 -22.01 15.21 -17.79
N LEU A 217 -21.40 14.08 -18.03
CA LEU A 217 -19.98 13.87 -17.78
C LEU A 217 -19.09 14.78 -18.64
N ILE A 218 -19.46 14.98 -19.90
CA ILE A 218 -18.79 15.93 -20.81
C ILE A 218 -18.90 17.36 -20.27
N GLU A 219 -20.07 17.80 -19.85
CA GLU A 219 -20.28 19.11 -19.24
C GLU A 219 -19.43 19.32 -17.97
N LEU A 220 -19.16 18.29 -17.22
CA LEU A 220 -18.30 18.32 -16.04
C LEU A 220 -16.81 18.26 -16.36
N GLY A 221 -16.40 18.14 -17.64
CA GLY A 221 -15.03 18.17 -18.11
C GLY A 221 -14.45 16.81 -18.51
N ALA A 222 -15.23 15.73 -18.51
CA ALA A 222 -14.77 14.48 -19.09
C ALA A 222 -14.66 14.57 -20.62
N ARG A 223 -13.70 13.85 -21.20
CA ARG A 223 -13.54 13.80 -22.67
C ARG A 223 -13.99 12.43 -23.20
N PRO A 224 -14.85 12.40 -24.22
CA PRO A 224 -15.11 11.19 -25.00
C PRO A 224 -13.80 10.59 -25.52
N THR A 225 -13.63 9.31 -25.32
CA THR A 225 -12.41 8.56 -25.68
C THR A 225 -12.82 7.23 -26.29
N ALA A 226 -12.16 6.87 -27.39
CA ALA A 226 -12.58 5.76 -28.23
C ALA A 226 -11.70 4.50 -28.06
N LEU A 227 -12.06 3.43 -28.81
CA LEU A 227 -11.40 2.12 -28.72
C LEU A 227 -9.91 2.16 -29.03
N GLY A 228 -9.46 3.04 -29.95
CA GLY A 228 -8.05 3.17 -30.27
C GLY A 228 -7.20 3.61 -29.08
N ALA A 229 -7.69 4.59 -28.32
CA ALA A 229 -7.03 5.01 -27.09
C ALA A 229 -7.21 3.96 -25.95
N ARG A 230 -8.38 3.31 -25.88
CA ARG A 230 -8.60 2.19 -24.91
C ARG A 230 -7.57 1.07 -25.14
N ASP A 231 -7.27 0.70 -26.39
CA ASP A 231 -6.26 -0.32 -26.71
C ASP A 231 -4.84 0.12 -26.37
N THR A 232 -4.47 1.37 -26.65
CA THR A 232 -3.14 1.88 -26.27
C THR A 232 -2.98 1.97 -24.75
N LEU A 233 -4.02 2.35 -24.01
CA LEU A 233 -4.02 2.44 -22.55
C LEU A 233 -3.92 1.08 -21.87
N ARG A 234 -4.74 0.09 -22.31
CA ARG A 234 -4.68 -1.27 -21.73
C ARG A 234 -3.32 -1.93 -22.01
N MET A 235 -2.76 -1.72 -23.19
CA MET A 235 -1.48 -2.28 -23.59
C MET A 235 -0.33 -1.67 -22.79
N GLU A 236 -0.38 -0.36 -22.51
CA GLU A 236 0.56 0.29 -21.61
C GLU A 236 0.45 -0.28 -20.19
N ALA A 237 -0.76 -0.62 -19.75
CA ALA A 237 -0.99 -1.29 -18.47
C ALA A 237 -0.66 -2.79 -18.49
N SER A 238 -0.20 -3.32 -19.64
CA SER A 238 0.08 -4.75 -19.85
C SER A 238 -1.15 -5.66 -19.60
N LEU A 239 -2.36 -5.13 -19.81
CA LEU A 239 -3.60 -5.87 -19.68
C LEU A 239 -3.87 -6.71 -20.94
N PRO A 240 -4.17 -8.02 -20.79
CA PRO A 240 -4.43 -8.91 -21.93
C PRO A 240 -5.77 -8.57 -22.59
N LEU A 241 -5.91 -8.94 -23.85
CA LEU A 241 -7.16 -8.87 -24.61
C LEU A 241 -7.48 -10.24 -25.20
N TYR A 242 -8.73 -10.70 -25.04
CA TYR A 242 -9.17 -11.94 -25.70
C TYR A 242 -9.05 -11.82 -27.23
N GLY A 243 -8.57 -12.87 -27.86
CA GLY A 243 -8.22 -12.88 -29.29
C GLY A 243 -6.81 -12.38 -29.62
N HIS A 244 -6.05 -11.93 -28.60
CA HIS A 244 -4.64 -11.52 -28.69
C HIS A 244 -3.75 -12.29 -27.72
N GLU A 245 -3.97 -12.13 -26.41
CA GLU A 245 -3.22 -12.77 -25.33
C GLU A 245 -3.93 -14.01 -24.77
N MET A 246 -5.18 -14.22 -25.13
CA MET A 246 -6.00 -15.40 -24.83
C MET A 246 -6.74 -15.84 -26.09
N GLY A 247 -7.16 -17.09 -26.14
CA GLY A 247 -7.80 -17.72 -27.31
C GLY A 247 -6.76 -18.34 -28.25
N GLU A 248 -6.99 -18.25 -29.56
CA GLU A 248 -6.16 -18.93 -30.58
C GLU A 248 -4.70 -18.44 -30.60
N CYS A 249 -3.79 -19.40 -30.79
CA CYS A 249 -2.34 -19.19 -30.84
C CYS A 249 -1.83 -19.25 -32.31
N GLU A 250 -0.95 -18.33 -32.69
CA GLU A 250 -0.27 -18.33 -34.00
C GLU A 250 0.56 -19.62 -34.24
N PHE A 251 0.94 -20.34 -33.19
CA PHE A 251 1.65 -21.62 -33.30
C PHE A 251 0.70 -22.81 -33.44
N GLY A 252 -0.60 -22.58 -33.51
CA GLY A 252 -1.68 -23.58 -33.48
C GLY A 252 -2.12 -23.98 -32.07
N GLY A 253 -3.42 -24.25 -31.93
CA GLY A 253 -4.05 -24.47 -30.63
C GLY A 253 -4.43 -23.16 -29.93
N GLU A 254 -4.53 -23.21 -28.60
CA GLU A 254 -4.96 -22.06 -27.78
C GLU A 254 -3.92 -21.70 -26.73
N ILE A 255 -3.93 -20.45 -26.29
CA ILE A 255 -3.00 -19.94 -25.25
C ILE A 255 -3.49 -20.43 -23.89
N PRO A 256 -2.64 -21.15 -23.10
CA PRO A 256 -2.98 -21.58 -21.75
C PRO A 256 -3.27 -20.40 -20.83
N VAL A 257 -4.23 -20.53 -19.92
CA VAL A 257 -4.60 -19.44 -19.00
C VAL A 257 -3.41 -18.94 -18.17
N TYR A 258 -2.55 -19.82 -17.66
CA TYR A 258 -1.38 -19.43 -16.88
C TYR A 258 -0.23 -18.83 -17.70
N ALA A 259 -0.35 -18.80 -19.02
CA ALA A 259 0.54 -17.99 -19.84
C ALA A 259 0.33 -16.48 -19.60
N VAL A 260 -0.84 -16.09 -19.12
CA VAL A 260 -1.24 -14.70 -18.90
C VAL A 260 -0.96 -14.29 -17.43
N PRO A 261 -0.28 -13.16 -17.18
CA PRO A 261 0.09 -12.73 -15.82
C PRO A 261 -1.08 -12.55 -14.84
N LEU A 262 -2.29 -12.26 -15.34
CA LEU A 262 -3.49 -12.08 -14.52
C LEU A 262 -4.10 -13.39 -14.00
N ALA A 263 -3.73 -14.54 -14.55
CA ALA A 263 -4.27 -15.85 -14.14
C ALA A 263 -4.15 -16.11 -12.64
N LYS A 264 -3.06 -15.67 -12.00
CA LYS A 264 -2.84 -15.80 -10.55
C LYS A 264 -3.90 -15.10 -9.69
N PHE A 265 -4.66 -14.16 -10.25
CA PHE A 265 -5.74 -13.45 -9.57
C PHE A 265 -7.13 -13.96 -9.97
N ALA A 266 -7.22 -14.70 -11.06
CA ALA A 266 -8.47 -15.16 -11.65
C ALA A 266 -8.78 -16.65 -11.37
N VAL A 267 -7.79 -17.44 -10.95
CA VAL A 267 -7.93 -18.90 -10.72
C VAL A 267 -7.73 -19.21 -9.25
N SER A 268 -8.66 -19.93 -8.66
CA SER A 268 -8.59 -20.40 -7.28
C SER A 268 -8.53 -21.94 -7.20
N PHE A 269 -7.68 -22.45 -6.30
CA PHE A 269 -7.59 -23.87 -5.97
C PHE A 269 -7.94 -24.14 -4.50
N ALA A 270 -8.60 -23.18 -3.83
CA ALA A 270 -9.11 -23.38 -2.48
C ALA A 270 -10.00 -24.62 -2.40
N GLU A 271 -10.06 -25.25 -1.23
CA GLU A 271 -10.85 -26.45 -1.02
C GLU A 271 -12.36 -26.20 -1.27
N GLU A 272 -12.85 -25.07 -0.80
CA GLU A 272 -14.24 -24.64 -0.92
C GLU A 272 -14.63 -24.23 -2.35
N LYS A 273 -13.64 -23.90 -3.19
CA LYS A 273 -13.88 -23.72 -4.62
C LYS A 273 -14.38 -25.02 -5.25
N GLY A 274 -13.88 -26.15 -4.78
CA GLY A 274 -14.26 -27.46 -5.27
C GLY A 274 -13.77 -27.74 -6.69
N ASP A 275 -14.50 -28.61 -7.39
CA ASP A 275 -14.20 -28.94 -8.78
C ASP A 275 -14.91 -27.98 -9.74
N PHE A 276 -14.23 -27.65 -10.84
CA PHE A 276 -14.74 -26.75 -11.89
C PHE A 276 -14.15 -27.10 -13.24
N ILE A 277 -14.73 -26.59 -14.31
CA ILE A 277 -14.28 -26.85 -15.69
C ILE A 277 -12.80 -26.50 -15.84
N GLY A 278 -12.00 -27.44 -16.34
CA GLY A 278 -10.55 -27.22 -16.58
C GLY A 278 -9.63 -27.27 -15.36
N ARG A 279 -10.16 -27.50 -14.14
CA ARG A 279 -9.38 -27.45 -12.89
C ARG A 279 -8.10 -28.28 -12.94
N ALA A 280 -8.13 -29.49 -13.46
CA ALA A 280 -6.96 -30.36 -13.51
C ALA A 280 -5.86 -29.84 -14.46
N ALA A 281 -6.25 -29.29 -15.61
CA ALA A 281 -5.32 -28.67 -16.56
C ALA A 281 -4.73 -27.37 -15.99
N LEU A 282 -5.58 -26.51 -15.43
CA LEU A 282 -5.14 -25.27 -14.78
C LEU A 282 -4.19 -25.53 -13.62
N LYS A 283 -4.38 -26.61 -12.84
CA LYS A 283 -3.47 -26.97 -11.76
C LYS A 283 -2.09 -27.38 -12.27
N ARG A 284 -2.01 -28.17 -13.35
CA ARG A 284 -0.72 -28.50 -13.99
C ARG A 284 -0.02 -27.24 -14.51
N GLN A 285 -0.76 -26.36 -15.18
CA GLN A 285 -0.21 -25.07 -15.66
C GLN A 285 0.30 -24.19 -14.49
N PHE A 286 -0.41 -24.15 -13.37
CA PHE A 286 -0.01 -23.42 -12.17
C PHE A 286 1.29 -23.99 -11.55
N GLU A 287 1.37 -25.30 -11.43
CA GLU A 287 2.58 -25.98 -10.94
C GLU A 287 3.77 -25.73 -11.87
N ALA A 288 3.55 -25.77 -13.19
CA ALA A 288 4.58 -25.41 -14.18
C ALA A 288 4.99 -23.95 -14.06
N PHE A 289 4.02 -23.03 -13.89
CA PHE A 289 4.28 -21.61 -13.67
C PHE A 289 5.15 -21.37 -12.43
N GLN A 290 4.85 -22.02 -11.30
CA GLN A 290 5.65 -21.91 -10.07
C GLN A 290 7.08 -22.39 -10.27
N ARG A 291 7.28 -23.51 -10.98
CA ARG A 291 8.62 -24.03 -11.29
C ARG A 291 9.41 -23.07 -12.20
N ILE A 292 8.79 -22.60 -13.28
CA ILE A 292 9.40 -21.65 -14.21
C ILE A 292 9.82 -20.36 -13.50
N MET A 293 9.00 -19.83 -12.60
CA MET A 293 9.37 -18.64 -11.80
C MET A 293 10.56 -18.87 -10.89
N ASN A 294 10.82 -20.12 -10.49
CA ASN A 294 12.01 -20.55 -9.74
C ASN A 294 13.16 -21.03 -10.65
N ARG A 295 13.08 -20.77 -11.97
CA ARG A 295 14.05 -21.22 -12.99
C ARG A 295 14.20 -22.75 -13.11
N ASP A 296 13.18 -23.49 -12.67
CA ASP A 296 13.06 -24.94 -12.90
C ASP A 296 12.19 -25.16 -14.14
N TYR A 297 12.84 -25.57 -15.22
CA TYR A 297 12.20 -25.77 -16.52
C TYR A 297 11.78 -27.23 -16.79
N SER A 298 11.68 -28.06 -15.75
CA SER A 298 11.31 -29.48 -15.87
C SER A 298 9.85 -29.73 -16.30
N ALA A 299 8.98 -28.70 -16.22
CA ALA A 299 7.57 -28.77 -16.58
C ALA A 299 7.19 -27.85 -17.76
N LEU A 300 8.14 -27.54 -18.66
CA LEU A 300 7.89 -26.68 -19.83
C LEU A 300 6.79 -27.20 -20.76
N GLN A 301 6.54 -28.50 -20.81
CA GLN A 301 5.49 -29.09 -21.62
C GLN A 301 4.07 -28.62 -21.23
N ASP A 302 3.88 -28.26 -19.97
CA ASP A 302 2.59 -27.77 -19.44
C ASP A 302 2.41 -26.25 -19.57
N LEU A 303 3.52 -25.50 -19.77
CA LEU A 303 3.52 -24.06 -20.01
C LEU A 303 4.74 -23.64 -20.82
N PRO A 304 4.77 -23.96 -22.11
CA PRO A 304 5.95 -23.75 -22.96
C PRO A 304 6.24 -22.27 -23.28
N TYR A 305 5.22 -21.44 -23.31
CA TYR A 305 5.31 -20.00 -23.60
C TYR A 305 4.50 -19.20 -22.58
N ARG A 306 4.89 -17.92 -22.39
CA ARG A 306 4.18 -16.97 -21.53
C ARG A 306 4.06 -15.60 -22.19
N ILE A 307 3.01 -14.86 -21.86
CA ILE A 307 2.81 -13.47 -22.28
C ILE A 307 3.72 -12.58 -21.43
N GLN A 308 4.54 -11.79 -22.09
CA GLN A 308 5.45 -10.85 -21.46
C GLN A 308 5.42 -9.48 -22.16
N PRO A 309 5.51 -8.37 -21.39
CA PRO A 309 5.63 -7.04 -21.98
C PRO A 309 6.97 -6.87 -22.70
N VAL A 310 6.93 -6.32 -23.92
CA VAL A 310 8.13 -6.08 -24.75
C VAL A 310 8.19 -4.63 -25.21
N TYR A 311 9.39 -4.08 -25.17
CA TYR A 311 9.72 -2.74 -25.63
C TYR A 311 10.65 -2.82 -26.83
N LEU A 312 10.35 -2.04 -27.87
CA LEU A 312 11.19 -1.95 -29.07
C LEU A 312 12.25 -0.86 -28.88
N ALA A 313 13.49 -1.27 -28.70
CA ALA A 313 14.64 -0.35 -28.63
C ALA A 313 15.09 0.16 -30.02
N GLY A 314 14.71 -0.55 -31.08
CA GLY A 314 15.00 -0.20 -32.49
C GLY A 314 13.94 0.68 -33.11
N LYS A 315 14.05 0.81 -34.45
CA LYS A 315 13.10 1.60 -35.24
C LYS A 315 11.93 0.75 -35.71
N GLY A 316 10.73 1.32 -35.66
CA GLY A 316 9.51 0.68 -36.16
C GLY A 316 8.36 0.71 -35.16
N VAL A 317 7.32 -0.04 -35.50
CA VAL A 317 6.12 -0.18 -34.66
C VAL A 317 5.79 -1.65 -34.54
N LEU A 318 5.68 -2.17 -33.33
CA LEU A 318 5.27 -3.55 -33.08
C LEU A 318 3.86 -3.80 -33.58
N ARG A 319 3.62 -4.98 -34.11
CA ARG A 319 2.31 -5.46 -34.59
C ARG A 319 2.16 -6.94 -34.28
N LYS A 320 0.90 -7.38 -34.08
CA LYS A 320 0.55 -8.79 -33.93
C LYS A 320 1.18 -9.65 -35.03
N GLY A 321 1.70 -10.80 -34.66
CA GLY A 321 2.30 -11.79 -35.55
C GLY A 321 3.78 -11.58 -35.86
N PHE A 322 4.41 -10.47 -35.43
CA PHE A 322 5.85 -10.27 -35.65
C PHE A 322 6.67 -11.29 -34.88
N PRO A 323 7.54 -12.08 -35.52
CA PRO A 323 8.33 -13.09 -34.82
C PRO A 323 9.43 -12.45 -34.00
N VAL A 324 9.63 -13.05 -32.79
CA VAL A 324 10.66 -12.66 -31.85
C VAL A 324 11.77 -13.67 -31.82
N TYR A 325 13.00 -13.21 -31.76
CA TYR A 325 14.22 -14.01 -31.77
C TYR A 325 15.06 -13.69 -30.52
N SER A 326 15.77 -14.68 -30.01
CA SER A 326 16.82 -14.50 -29.01
C SER A 326 18.20 -14.68 -29.65
N ARG A 327 19.21 -13.99 -29.13
CA ARG A 327 20.62 -14.18 -29.53
C ARG A 327 21.29 -15.34 -28.80
N ASP A 328 20.59 -15.95 -27.86
CA ASP A 328 21.14 -17.06 -27.09
C ASP A 328 21.30 -18.32 -27.94
N ALA A 329 22.39 -19.06 -27.69
CA ALA A 329 22.77 -20.24 -28.45
C ALA A 329 21.68 -21.34 -28.46
N TRP A 330 20.89 -21.47 -27.38
CA TRP A 330 19.82 -22.46 -27.31
C TRP A 330 18.65 -22.22 -28.29
N ALA A 331 18.48 -20.97 -28.74
CA ALA A 331 17.42 -20.62 -29.70
C ALA A 331 17.75 -21.01 -31.14
N GLU A 332 19.01 -21.30 -31.46
CA GLU A 332 19.48 -21.76 -32.81
C GLU A 332 18.99 -20.88 -33.97
N GLY A 333 18.75 -19.61 -33.72
CA GLY A 333 18.22 -18.66 -34.72
C GLY A 333 16.75 -18.85 -35.11
N LYS A 334 16.02 -19.73 -34.45
CA LYS A 334 14.56 -19.90 -34.60
C LYS A 334 13.80 -18.85 -33.81
N PRO A 335 12.55 -18.52 -34.21
CA PRO A 335 11.71 -17.65 -33.38
C PRO A 335 11.47 -18.28 -31.99
N VAL A 336 11.62 -17.47 -30.94
CA VAL A 336 11.33 -17.84 -29.56
C VAL A 336 9.94 -17.39 -29.13
N GLY A 337 9.17 -16.82 -30.05
CA GLY A 337 7.82 -16.35 -29.80
C GLY A 337 7.37 -15.38 -30.89
N TYR A 338 6.25 -14.73 -30.65
CA TYR A 338 5.70 -13.68 -31.51
C TYR A 338 5.00 -12.57 -30.69
N VAL A 339 4.88 -11.39 -31.29
CA VAL A 339 4.14 -10.26 -30.71
C VAL A 339 2.64 -10.53 -30.80
N THR A 340 1.95 -10.54 -29.69
CA THR A 340 0.49 -10.74 -29.61
C THR A 340 -0.27 -9.42 -29.76
N SER A 341 0.23 -8.36 -29.15
CA SER A 341 -0.26 -6.99 -29.31
C SER A 341 0.90 -6.02 -29.42
N GLY A 342 0.76 -4.98 -30.23
CA GLY A 342 1.82 -3.98 -30.32
C GLY A 342 1.41 -2.73 -31.09
N THR A 343 1.85 -1.56 -30.58
CA THR A 343 1.57 -0.26 -31.19
C THR A 343 2.57 0.81 -30.76
N MET A 344 2.45 1.98 -31.37
CA MET A 344 3.13 3.18 -30.93
C MET A 344 2.23 3.93 -29.94
N ILE A 345 2.70 4.14 -28.72
CA ILE A 345 1.95 4.88 -27.70
C ILE A 345 2.62 6.21 -27.37
N PRO A 346 1.84 7.24 -27.04
CA PRO A 346 2.38 8.46 -26.46
C PRO A 346 2.67 8.29 -24.98
N TYR A 347 3.53 9.13 -24.45
CA TYR A 347 3.75 9.27 -23.01
C TYR A 347 4.17 10.71 -22.70
N PHE A 348 3.92 11.17 -21.49
CA PHE A 348 4.49 12.42 -21.00
C PHE A 348 5.96 12.23 -20.65
N LYS A 349 6.82 13.15 -21.07
CA LYS A 349 8.19 13.20 -20.55
C LYS A 349 8.17 13.59 -19.08
N THR A 350 9.14 13.12 -18.35
CA THR A 350 9.25 13.36 -16.92
C THR A 350 10.57 14.04 -16.58
N GLU A 351 10.57 14.87 -15.55
CA GLU A 351 11.75 15.45 -14.92
C GLU A 351 11.86 14.96 -13.48
N GLY A 352 13.09 14.90 -12.92
CA GLY A 352 13.35 14.35 -11.60
C GLY A 352 13.56 12.84 -11.61
N GLU A 353 13.93 12.29 -10.46
CA GLU A 353 14.25 10.88 -10.27
C GLU A 353 13.37 10.25 -9.17
N GLY A 354 13.10 8.94 -9.28
CA GLY A 354 12.35 8.19 -8.30
C GLY A 354 10.96 8.79 -8.02
N LEU A 355 10.64 9.00 -6.76
CA LEU A 355 9.37 9.59 -6.32
C LEU A 355 9.26 11.09 -6.62
N GLU A 356 10.38 11.76 -6.92
CA GLU A 356 10.43 13.18 -7.26
C GLU A 356 10.13 13.45 -8.75
N THR A 357 9.99 12.40 -9.55
CA THR A 357 9.71 12.54 -10.97
C THR A 357 8.36 13.23 -11.18
N VAL A 358 8.31 14.32 -11.93
CA VAL A 358 7.08 15.02 -12.31
C VAL A 358 6.83 14.88 -13.81
N ILE A 359 5.56 14.85 -14.19
CA ILE A 359 5.16 14.90 -15.60
C ILE A 359 5.38 16.33 -16.11
N THR A 360 6.03 16.46 -17.29
CA THR A 360 6.18 17.74 -17.98
C THR A 360 5.08 17.91 -19.03
N SER A 361 5.01 19.08 -19.65
CA SER A 361 4.14 19.33 -20.80
C SER A 361 4.66 18.68 -22.09
N GLU A 362 5.92 18.21 -22.12
CA GLU A 362 6.50 17.56 -23.27
C GLU A 362 6.05 16.10 -23.39
N THR A 363 5.86 15.66 -24.61
CA THR A 363 5.45 14.30 -24.91
C THR A 363 6.46 13.58 -25.81
N GLY A 364 6.50 12.28 -25.67
CA GLY A 364 7.25 11.38 -26.53
C GLY A 364 6.35 10.27 -27.09
N LYS A 365 6.94 9.41 -27.93
CA LYS A 365 6.30 8.20 -28.43
C LYS A 365 7.25 7.02 -28.29
N ARG A 366 6.70 5.84 -27.95
CA ARG A 366 7.47 4.60 -27.83
C ARG A 366 6.66 3.44 -28.42
N SER A 367 7.37 2.47 -29.01
CA SER A 367 6.73 1.25 -29.52
C SER A 367 6.81 0.18 -28.45
N ILE A 368 5.66 -0.24 -27.97
CA ILE A 368 5.52 -1.29 -26.97
C ILE A 368 4.58 -2.39 -27.46
N GLY A 369 4.63 -3.52 -26.78
CA GLY A 369 3.71 -4.62 -27.04
C GLY A 369 3.70 -5.66 -25.94
N LEU A 370 2.85 -6.65 -26.13
CA LEU A 370 2.86 -7.92 -25.42
C LEU A 370 3.33 -9.00 -26.41
N ALA A 371 4.05 -9.98 -25.93
CA ALA A 371 4.55 -11.07 -26.76
C ALA A 371 4.41 -12.41 -26.05
N TYR A 372 4.03 -13.44 -26.80
CA TYR A 372 3.99 -14.82 -26.36
C TYR A 372 5.35 -15.45 -26.60
N LEU A 373 6.14 -15.57 -25.52
CA LEU A 373 7.55 -15.93 -25.56
C LEU A 373 7.81 -17.25 -24.85
N ASP A 374 8.78 -18.00 -25.33
CA ASP A 374 9.30 -19.20 -24.65
C ASP A 374 9.48 -18.92 -23.15
N SER A 375 9.01 -19.81 -22.33
CA SER A 375 8.96 -19.60 -20.85
C SER A 375 10.31 -19.45 -20.19
N ARG A 376 11.42 -19.77 -20.89
CA ARG A 376 12.78 -19.51 -20.43
C ARG A 376 13.21 -18.06 -20.55
N ILE A 377 12.54 -17.29 -21.42
CA ILE A 377 12.82 -15.87 -21.62
C ILE A 377 12.45 -15.07 -20.36
N CYS A 378 13.32 -14.15 -19.95
CA CYS A 378 13.08 -13.19 -18.88
C CYS A 378 13.70 -11.82 -19.22
N GLN A 379 13.68 -10.88 -18.29
CA GLN A 379 14.14 -9.50 -18.51
C GLN A 379 15.62 -9.36 -18.88
N ASP A 380 16.44 -10.36 -18.56
CA ASP A 380 17.88 -10.35 -18.81
C ASP A 380 18.24 -10.74 -20.26
N PHE A 381 17.25 -11.09 -21.08
CA PHE A 381 17.47 -11.55 -22.44
C PHE A 381 17.42 -10.43 -23.47
N ASP A 382 18.45 -10.39 -24.34
CA ASP A 382 18.46 -9.55 -25.52
C ASP A 382 17.63 -10.19 -26.64
N LEU A 383 16.58 -9.52 -27.03
CA LEU A 383 15.67 -9.96 -28.09
C LEU A 383 15.83 -9.15 -29.36
N GLU A 384 15.44 -9.74 -30.46
CA GLU A 384 15.27 -9.09 -31.76
C GLU A 384 13.85 -9.39 -32.26
N ILE A 385 13.15 -8.39 -32.75
CA ILE A 385 11.84 -8.56 -33.40
C ILE A 385 11.97 -8.27 -34.90
N ASP A 386 11.49 -9.18 -35.68
CA ASP A 386 11.51 -9.01 -37.14
C ASP A 386 10.36 -8.11 -37.58
N ILE A 387 10.71 -6.92 -38.02
CA ILE A 387 9.77 -5.95 -38.56
C ILE A 387 9.94 -5.90 -40.09
N ARG A 388 9.09 -6.64 -40.78
CA ARG A 388 9.08 -6.70 -42.27
C ARG A 388 10.46 -7.08 -42.86
N GLY A 389 11.07 -8.14 -42.32
CA GLY A 389 12.35 -8.68 -42.82
C GLY A 389 13.58 -7.97 -42.26
N LYS A 390 13.41 -7.07 -41.26
CA LYS A 390 14.51 -6.40 -40.56
C LYS A 390 14.42 -6.64 -39.06
N ARG A 391 15.39 -7.34 -38.52
CA ARG A 391 15.49 -7.56 -37.07
C ARG A 391 15.85 -6.24 -36.37
N GLN A 392 15.06 -5.88 -35.39
CA GLN A 392 15.21 -4.69 -34.53
C GLN A 392 15.42 -5.11 -33.10
N PRO A 393 16.35 -4.48 -32.37
CA PRO A 393 16.56 -4.81 -30.94
C PRO A 393 15.32 -4.51 -30.10
N ALA A 394 15.02 -5.42 -29.19
CA ALA A 394 13.90 -5.34 -28.26
C ALA A 394 14.29 -5.91 -26.92
N LYS A 395 13.54 -5.58 -25.89
CA LYS A 395 13.75 -6.07 -24.51
C LYS A 395 12.43 -6.48 -23.87
N VAL A 396 12.49 -7.51 -23.04
CA VAL A 396 11.42 -7.80 -22.08
C VAL A 396 11.50 -6.80 -20.95
N VAL A 397 10.37 -6.25 -20.54
CA VAL A 397 10.25 -5.36 -19.38
C VAL A 397 9.25 -5.95 -18.37
N ALA A 398 9.38 -5.59 -17.09
CA ALA A 398 8.43 -6.06 -16.08
C ALA A 398 7.03 -5.48 -16.32
N TRP A 399 6.99 -4.19 -16.61
CA TRP A 399 5.78 -3.40 -16.86
C TRP A 399 6.12 -2.24 -17.80
N HIS A 400 5.12 -1.69 -18.48
CA HIS A 400 5.30 -0.48 -19.29
C HIS A 400 5.02 0.82 -18.52
N ILE A 401 4.36 0.73 -17.37
CA ILE A 401 4.03 1.87 -16.51
C ILE A 401 4.43 1.59 -15.07
N ARG A 402 4.75 2.65 -14.35
CA ARG A 402 4.99 2.61 -12.91
C ARG A 402 3.71 2.97 -12.17
N GLN A 403 3.40 2.21 -11.10
CA GLN A 403 2.24 2.44 -10.25
C GLN A 403 2.61 2.96 -8.85
N ASP A 404 3.90 3.15 -8.60
CA ASP A 404 4.48 3.50 -7.30
C ASP A 404 4.85 4.98 -7.16
N ALA A 405 4.47 5.82 -8.12
CA ALA A 405 4.84 7.22 -8.15
C ALA A 405 3.70 8.11 -8.64
N ALA A 406 3.56 9.30 -8.04
CA ALA A 406 2.59 10.29 -8.46
C ALA A 406 3.14 11.19 -9.58
N PRO A 407 2.34 11.54 -10.61
CA PRO A 407 1.07 10.89 -10.92
C PRO A 407 1.28 9.42 -11.28
N TYR A 408 0.31 8.60 -11.06
CA TYR A 408 0.37 7.13 -11.02
C TYR A 408 1.02 6.43 -12.20
N VAL A 409 0.94 7.01 -13.36
CA VAL A 409 1.34 6.36 -14.61
C VAL A 409 2.57 7.07 -15.14
N ARG A 410 3.74 6.48 -14.88
CA ARG A 410 5.01 6.92 -15.44
C ARG A 410 5.60 5.83 -16.30
N PRO A 411 6.04 6.16 -17.53
CA PRO A 411 6.62 5.16 -18.41
C PRO A 411 7.91 4.61 -17.82
N ILE A 412 8.06 3.28 -17.84
CA ILE A 412 9.35 2.63 -17.62
C ILE A 412 10.03 2.61 -18.99
N LEU A 413 11.08 3.41 -19.14
CA LEU A 413 11.87 3.46 -20.36
C LEU A 413 13.15 2.65 -20.13
N PRO A 414 13.40 1.56 -20.89
CA PRO A 414 14.60 0.74 -20.71
C PRO A 414 15.92 1.50 -20.93
N ASP A 415 15.87 2.58 -21.70
CA ASP A 415 17.03 3.43 -21.99
C ASP A 415 17.29 4.48 -20.88
N HIS A 416 16.42 4.57 -19.90
CA HIS A 416 16.62 5.29 -18.65
C HIS A 416 16.66 4.26 -17.50
N PRO A 417 17.75 3.49 -17.38
CA PRO A 417 17.91 2.65 -16.20
C PRO A 417 17.81 3.54 -14.96
N ALA A 418 17.31 2.98 -13.88
CA ALA A 418 17.44 3.64 -12.57
C ALA A 418 18.90 4.10 -12.44
N PRO A 419 19.18 5.31 -11.95
CA PRO A 419 20.53 5.82 -11.86
C PRO A 419 21.39 4.76 -11.20
N ALA A 420 22.44 4.34 -11.89
CA ALA A 420 23.40 3.42 -11.32
C ALA A 420 23.85 3.99 -9.98
N ALA A 421 23.87 3.15 -8.96
CA ALA A 421 24.44 3.56 -7.68
C ALA A 421 25.79 4.22 -7.97
N PRO A 422 26.07 5.42 -7.42
CA PRO A 422 27.24 6.20 -7.80
C PRO A 422 28.48 5.31 -7.69
N HIS A 423 29.01 4.91 -8.84
CA HIS A 423 30.23 4.12 -8.92
C HIS A 423 31.42 5.06 -8.95
N CYS A 424 32.20 5.02 -7.90
CA CYS A 424 33.42 5.81 -7.78
C CYS A 424 34.64 4.88 -7.84
N ASP A 425 35.47 5.01 -8.86
CA ASP A 425 36.73 4.27 -9.00
C ASP A 425 37.90 4.83 -8.21
N ALA A 426 37.67 5.88 -7.41
CA ALA A 426 38.67 6.49 -6.55
C ALA A 426 39.25 5.50 -5.51
N PRO A 427 40.49 5.70 -5.06
CA PRO A 427 41.08 4.97 -3.96
C PRO A 427 40.22 5.00 -2.69
N TYR A 428 40.26 3.93 -1.88
CA TYR A 428 39.41 3.83 -0.68
C TYR A 428 39.58 4.99 0.30
N ALA A 429 40.81 5.53 0.43
CA ALA A 429 41.05 6.68 1.29
C ALA A 429 40.29 7.94 0.81
N GLU A 430 40.22 8.17 -0.50
CA GLU A 430 39.46 9.31 -1.07
C GLU A 430 37.94 9.07 -0.92
N LYS A 431 37.48 7.83 -1.08
CA LYS A 431 36.07 7.47 -0.81
C LYS A 431 35.70 7.73 0.65
N ALA A 432 36.57 7.36 1.59
CA ALA A 432 36.36 7.59 3.02
C ALA A 432 36.33 9.10 3.35
N ALA A 433 37.27 9.87 2.81
CA ALA A 433 37.31 11.32 3.00
C ALA A 433 36.05 12.02 2.43
N ALA A 434 35.59 11.58 1.25
CA ALA A 434 34.37 12.09 0.65
C ALA A 434 33.12 11.78 1.49
N LEU A 435 33.02 10.55 2.06
CA LEU A 435 31.94 10.17 2.96
C LEU A 435 31.92 11.04 4.22
N LEU A 436 33.09 11.25 4.86
CA LEU A 436 33.20 12.07 6.06
C LEU A 436 32.78 13.52 5.79
N LYS A 437 33.20 14.08 4.65
CA LYS A 437 32.83 15.45 4.25
C LYS A 437 31.32 15.55 4.03
N LYS A 438 30.72 14.63 3.28
CA LYS A 438 29.28 14.60 3.05
C LYS A 438 28.49 14.41 4.35
N ALA A 439 28.95 13.56 5.26
CA ALA A 439 28.31 13.36 6.56
C ALA A 439 28.36 14.67 7.39
N GLN A 440 29.49 15.40 7.37
CA GLN A 440 29.59 16.70 8.03
C GLN A 440 28.63 17.73 7.43
N GLU A 441 28.62 17.86 6.11
CA GLU A 441 27.71 18.76 5.38
C GLU A 441 26.23 18.47 5.70
N ASN A 442 25.84 17.19 5.64
CA ASN A 442 24.49 16.77 5.98
C ASN A 442 24.15 17.06 7.45
N HIS A 443 25.09 16.80 8.38
CA HIS A 443 24.87 17.10 9.80
C HIS A 443 24.64 18.59 10.05
N LEU A 444 25.49 19.46 9.46
CA LEU A 444 25.34 20.89 9.58
C LEU A 444 24.01 21.39 9.02
N TRP A 445 23.63 20.90 7.85
CA TRP A 445 22.33 21.24 7.26
C TRP A 445 21.17 20.79 8.16
N ARG A 446 21.12 19.52 8.54
CA ARG A 446 20.03 18.94 9.35
C ARG A 446 19.90 19.59 10.73
N GLN A 447 21.01 19.88 11.40
CA GLN A 447 20.99 20.33 12.79
C GLN A 447 20.95 21.84 12.96
N HIS A 448 21.39 22.62 11.96
CA HIS A 448 21.54 24.08 12.11
C HIS A 448 20.70 24.90 11.14
N ARG A 449 20.32 24.38 9.97
CA ARG A 449 19.61 25.14 8.94
C ARG A 449 18.22 24.58 8.61
N CYS A 450 18.00 23.32 8.88
CA CYS A 450 16.78 22.63 8.51
C CYS A 450 15.80 22.56 9.68
N ILE A 451 14.53 22.89 9.42
CA ILE A 451 13.41 22.70 10.35
C ILE A 451 12.81 21.33 10.07
N ASN A 452 13.00 20.39 11.00
CA ASN A 452 12.52 19.03 10.85
C ASN A 452 11.11 18.86 11.44
N LEU A 453 10.16 18.56 10.57
CA LEU A 453 8.78 18.26 10.93
C LEU A 453 8.39 16.81 10.65
N ILE A 454 9.33 15.88 10.48
CA ILE A 454 9.02 14.46 10.32
C ILE A 454 8.59 13.89 11.68
N PRO A 455 7.34 13.46 11.86
CA PRO A 455 6.82 13.08 13.18
C PRO A 455 7.41 11.79 13.74
N SER A 456 8.11 11.02 12.92
CA SER A 456 8.81 9.78 13.30
C SER A 456 10.30 9.98 13.57
N GLU A 457 10.77 11.21 13.60
CA GLU A 457 12.17 11.57 13.89
C GLU A 457 12.28 12.41 15.16
N ASN A 458 13.41 12.28 15.84
CA ASN A 458 13.77 13.12 16.98
C ASN A 458 15.27 13.06 17.22
N THR A 459 15.92 14.19 17.34
CA THR A 459 17.36 14.26 17.61
C THR A 459 17.63 13.86 19.05
N GLN A 460 18.57 12.96 19.26
CA GLN A 460 19.04 12.52 20.59
C GLN A 460 19.87 13.59 21.27
N SER A 461 19.84 13.65 22.61
CA SER A 461 20.75 14.50 23.37
C SER A 461 22.23 14.14 23.15
N ARG A 462 23.11 15.06 23.48
CA ARG A 462 24.56 14.83 23.38
C ARG A 462 25.01 13.62 24.22
N ALA A 463 24.47 13.49 25.45
CA ALA A 463 24.76 12.37 26.35
C ALA A 463 24.30 11.04 25.74
N VAL A 464 23.09 10.98 25.20
CA VAL A 464 22.53 9.77 24.55
C VAL A 464 23.39 9.33 23.36
N ARG A 465 23.81 10.27 22.50
CA ARG A 465 24.65 9.95 21.34
C ARG A 465 26.02 9.44 21.75
N LEU A 466 26.67 10.08 22.71
CA LEU A 466 28.00 9.70 23.18
C LEU A 466 27.97 8.32 23.83
N LEU A 467 27.02 8.04 24.70
CA LEU A 467 26.86 6.72 25.32
C LEU A 467 26.58 5.64 24.28
N SER A 468 25.78 5.95 23.25
CA SER A 468 25.48 4.99 22.18
C SER A 468 26.72 4.62 21.34
N ALA A 469 27.71 5.50 21.25
CA ALA A 469 28.94 5.28 20.50
C ALA A 469 30.11 4.75 21.36
N SER A 470 29.92 4.63 22.68
CA SER A 470 30.99 4.20 23.63
C SER A 470 31.31 2.70 23.48
N ASP A 471 32.35 2.22 24.23
CA ASP A 471 32.92 0.87 24.15
C ASP A 471 31.88 -0.29 24.07
N PRO A 472 30.77 -0.30 24.83
CA PRO A 472 29.77 -1.37 24.74
C PRO A 472 29.19 -1.61 23.34
N SER A 473 29.26 -0.61 22.43
CA SER A 473 28.83 -0.78 21.03
C SER A 473 29.59 -1.90 20.29
N ASN A 474 30.77 -2.29 20.80
CA ASN A 474 31.66 -3.29 20.22
C ASN A 474 31.67 -4.61 21.00
N ARG A 475 30.74 -4.82 21.95
CA ARG A 475 30.77 -5.95 22.90
C ARG A 475 29.56 -6.86 22.76
N TYR A 476 29.66 -8.02 23.42
CA TYR A 476 28.61 -9.02 23.59
C TYR A 476 28.26 -9.18 25.06
N ALA A 477 26.98 -9.34 25.36
CA ALA A 477 26.49 -9.62 26.72
C ALA A 477 25.23 -10.52 26.65
N GLU A 478 25.32 -11.60 25.90
CA GLU A 478 24.22 -12.58 25.83
C GLU A 478 24.06 -13.27 27.18
N HIS A 479 22.87 -13.37 27.68
CA HIS A 479 22.53 -14.00 28.94
C HIS A 479 21.16 -14.67 28.90
N LYS A 480 20.92 -15.61 29.79
CA LYS A 480 19.65 -16.30 29.93
C LYS A 480 19.44 -16.77 31.35
N LYS A 481 18.21 -16.75 31.85
CA LYS A 481 17.80 -17.43 33.08
C LYS A 481 18.04 -18.94 32.95
N GLN A 482 18.75 -19.51 33.92
CA GLN A 482 19.03 -20.95 33.91
C GLN A 482 18.47 -21.62 35.15
N LYS A 483 17.57 -22.58 34.94
CA LYS A 483 16.96 -23.38 36.02
C LYS A 483 17.99 -24.10 36.93
N ALA A 484 19.11 -24.55 36.33
CA ALA A 484 20.19 -25.15 37.05
C ALA A 484 20.87 -24.22 38.07
N PHE A 485 20.67 -22.92 37.94
CA PHE A 485 21.16 -21.87 38.86
C PHE A 485 20.02 -21.10 39.52
N TYR A 486 18.92 -21.80 39.83
CA TYR A 486 17.75 -21.21 40.51
C TYR A 486 17.14 -20.02 39.78
N ASP A 487 17.08 -20.12 38.44
CA ASP A 487 16.59 -19.06 37.54
C ASP A 487 17.39 -17.76 37.59
N ALA A 488 18.69 -17.82 38.03
CA ALA A 488 19.59 -16.69 37.94
C ALA A 488 19.95 -16.40 36.49
N GLU A 489 20.11 -15.11 36.15
CA GLU A 489 20.66 -14.67 34.87
C GLU A 489 22.14 -15.04 34.76
N ILE A 490 22.49 -15.82 33.74
CA ILE A 490 23.87 -16.25 33.50
C ILE A 490 24.35 -15.64 32.20
N PHE A 491 25.34 -14.75 32.30
CA PHE A 491 26.03 -14.18 31.15
C PHE A 491 27.06 -15.16 30.57
N TYR A 492 27.07 -15.30 29.27
CA TYR A 492 27.99 -16.23 28.58
C TYR A 492 29.36 -15.60 28.32
N TYR A 493 29.48 -14.28 28.46
CA TYR A 493 30.69 -13.50 28.24
C TYR A 493 31.18 -12.87 29.53
N GLN A 494 32.50 -12.65 29.63
CA GLN A 494 33.09 -11.96 30.77
C GLN A 494 33.13 -10.43 30.55
N GLY A 495 33.29 -9.67 31.61
CA GLY A 495 33.29 -8.18 31.54
C GLY A 495 31.92 -7.56 31.37
N THR A 496 30.85 -8.27 31.69
CA THR A 496 29.47 -7.88 31.43
C THR A 496 28.74 -7.25 32.64
N ASN A 497 29.39 -7.13 33.80
CA ASN A 497 28.75 -6.64 35.03
C ASN A 497 28.09 -5.25 34.81
N PHE A 498 28.81 -4.33 34.16
CA PHE A 498 28.27 -3.00 33.83
C PHE A 498 27.02 -3.07 32.95
N ILE A 499 27.01 -3.97 31.98
CA ILE A 499 25.84 -4.13 31.09
C ILE A 499 24.64 -4.72 31.84
N GLY A 500 24.88 -5.71 32.72
CA GLY A 500 23.84 -6.26 33.57
C GLY A 500 23.19 -5.21 34.49
N GLU A 501 23.99 -4.31 35.03
CA GLU A 501 23.51 -3.16 35.82
C GLU A 501 22.67 -2.20 34.95
N VAL A 502 23.16 -1.84 33.74
CA VAL A 502 22.46 -0.98 32.78
C VAL A 502 21.11 -1.58 32.36
N GLU A 503 21.05 -2.88 32.07
CA GLU A 503 19.82 -3.57 31.71
C GLU A 503 18.77 -3.52 32.85
N ALA A 504 19.22 -3.83 34.08
CA ALA A 504 18.34 -3.80 35.24
C ALA A 504 17.76 -2.40 35.48
N LEU A 505 18.62 -1.36 35.43
CA LEU A 505 18.18 0.04 35.57
C LEU A 505 17.24 0.46 34.44
N LEU A 506 17.53 0.07 33.20
CA LEU A 506 16.66 0.40 32.06
C LEU A 506 15.28 -0.23 32.19
N VAL A 507 15.21 -1.50 32.61
CA VAL A 507 13.94 -2.19 32.85
C VAL A 507 13.13 -1.45 33.92
N GLU A 508 13.74 -1.03 35.03
CA GLU A 508 13.07 -0.28 36.11
C GLU A 508 12.56 1.09 35.61
N GLU A 509 13.38 1.84 34.88
CA GLU A 509 12.97 3.16 34.38
C GLU A 509 11.87 3.05 33.32
N MET A 510 11.92 2.01 32.48
CA MET A 510 10.87 1.79 31.50
C MET A 510 9.57 1.26 32.13
N LYS A 511 9.64 0.45 33.18
CA LYS A 511 8.46 0.08 33.99
C LYS A 511 7.78 1.31 34.56
N LYS A 512 8.55 2.20 35.17
CA LYS A 512 8.07 3.46 35.74
C LYS A 512 7.43 4.35 34.64
N PHE A 513 8.09 4.48 33.49
CA PHE A 513 7.58 5.29 32.37
C PHE A 513 6.26 4.76 31.80
N LEU A 514 6.20 3.45 31.50
CA LEU A 514 5.05 2.80 30.89
C LEU A 514 3.90 2.53 31.88
N GLY A 515 4.16 2.45 33.17
CA GLY A 515 3.24 1.91 34.16
C GLY A 515 3.05 0.38 34.01
N ALA A 516 4.05 -0.32 33.52
CA ALA A 516 4.02 -1.75 33.23
C ALA A 516 4.49 -2.59 34.41
N SER A 517 3.97 -3.81 34.54
CA SER A 517 4.46 -4.79 35.54
C SER A 517 5.78 -5.43 35.10
N GLN A 518 5.94 -5.71 33.80
CA GLN A 518 7.14 -6.25 33.21
C GLN A 518 7.49 -5.52 31.90
N VAL A 519 8.79 -5.43 31.58
CA VAL A 519 9.29 -4.75 30.38
C VAL A 519 10.43 -5.55 29.75
N GLU A 520 10.38 -5.70 28.42
CA GLU A 520 11.45 -6.26 27.61
C GLU A 520 12.11 -5.15 26.78
N THR A 521 13.40 -4.96 26.92
CA THR A 521 14.18 -3.86 26.32
C THR A 521 15.21 -4.31 25.29
N ARG A 522 15.38 -5.63 25.09
CA ARG A 522 16.43 -6.19 24.21
C ARG A 522 16.07 -6.12 22.72
N VAL A 523 14.81 -5.84 22.36
CA VAL A 523 14.38 -5.65 20.97
C VAL A 523 14.97 -4.38 20.37
N THR A 524 15.49 -4.48 19.13
CA THR A 524 16.26 -3.40 18.50
C THR A 524 15.42 -2.48 17.58
N SER A 525 14.12 -2.74 17.47
CA SER A 525 13.18 -1.87 16.73
C SER A 525 11.74 -2.09 17.20
N GLY A 526 10.87 -1.10 16.95
CA GLY A 526 9.44 -1.24 17.22
C GLY A 526 8.78 -2.36 16.42
N GLN A 527 9.20 -2.57 15.16
CA GLN A 527 8.70 -3.71 14.37
C GLN A 527 9.12 -5.05 14.98
N MET A 528 10.35 -5.16 15.50
CA MET A 528 10.80 -6.36 16.18
C MET A 528 10.02 -6.61 17.48
N SER A 529 9.61 -5.55 18.18
CA SER A 529 8.71 -5.65 19.33
C SER A 529 7.40 -6.33 18.94
N ASN A 530 6.78 -5.89 17.85
CA ASN A 530 5.54 -6.47 17.35
C ASN A 530 5.74 -7.93 16.90
N THR A 531 6.81 -8.21 16.15
CA THR A 531 7.14 -9.58 15.70
C THR A 531 7.34 -10.53 16.88
N ALA A 532 8.02 -10.08 17.93
CA ALA A 532 8.23 -10.88 19.16
C ALA A 532 6.88 -11.19 19.86
N VAL A 533 5.98 -10.20 19.94
CA VAL A 533 4.63 -10.40 20.52
C VAL A 533 3.81 -11.36 19.66
N PHE A 534 3.77 -11.18 18.33
CA PHE A 534 2.96 -12.02 17.45
C PHE A 534 3.44 -13.48 17.45
N SER A 535 4.76 -13.70 17.38
CA SER A 535 5.34 -15.04 17.48
C SER A 535 5.11 -15.67 18.86
N ALA A 536 5.17 -14.88 19.92
CA ALA A 536 4.89 -15.35 21.28
C ALA A 536 3.42 -15.75 21.46
N LEU A 537 2.48 -14.98 20.93
CA LEU A 537 1.05 -15.32 20.94
C LEU A 537 0.78 -16.64 20.21
N MET A 538 1.41 -16.83 19.05
CA MET A 538 1.30 -18.09 18.29
C MET A 538 1.87 -19.28 19.06
N ASP A 539 3.04 -19.13 19.66
CA ASP A 539 3.64 -20.18 20.49
C ASP A 539 2.81 -20.47 21.75
N PHE A 540 2.31 -19.44 22.41
CA PHE A 540 1.48 -19.58 23.58
C PHE A 540 0.16 -20.29 23.27
N LYS A 541 -0.45 -20.00 22.12
CA LYS A 541 -1.62 -20.70 21.60
C LYS A 541 -1.33 -22.20 21.39
N ASN A 542 -0.18 -22.56 20.85
CA ASN A 542 0.20 -23.92 20.48
C ASN A 542 0.93 -24.71 21.59
N ARG A 543 1.13 -24.13 22.79
CA ARG A 543 1.90 -24.75 23.86
C ARG A 543 1.35 -26.09 24.40
N VAL A 544 0.04 -26.30 24.26
CA VAL A 544 -0.65 -27.47 24.81
C VAL A 544 -0.41 -28.73 23.98
N ASP A 545 -0.25 -28.56 22.66
CA ASP A 545 0.01 -29.69 21.76
C ASP A 545 1.07 -29.33 20.70
N ARG A 546 2.33 -29.43 21.04
CA ARG A 546 3.48 -29.13 20.16
C ARG A 546 3.69 -30.16 19.04
N LYS A 547 2.93 -31.26 19.01
CA LYS A 547 3.07 -32.28 17.98
C LYS A 547 2.13 -32.05 16.79
N ARG A 548 1.13 -31.19 16.94
CA ARG A 548 0.26 -30.77 15.84
C ARG A 548 0.92 -29.68 15.00
N THR A 549 0.47 -29.56 13.76
CA THR A 549 0.81 -28.41 12.91
C THR A 549 0.44 -27.12 13.66
N PRO A 550 1.36 -26.17 13.83
CA PRO A 550 1.08 -24.94 14.57
C PRO A 550 -0.10 -24.16 13.97
N GLN A 551 -1.08 -23.86 14.79
CA GLN A 551 -2.20 -23.01 14.39
C GLN A 551 -1.79 -21.55 14.46
N ARG A 552 -2.06 -20.82 13.40
CA ARG A 552 -1.94 -19.36 13.37
C ARG A 552 -3.03 -18.70 14.22
N LEU A 553 -2.88 -17.40 14.49
CA LEU A 553 -3.91 -16.60 15.17
C LEU A 553 -5.17 -16.58 14.30
N GLY A 554 -6.33 -16.69 14.92
CA GLY A 554 -7.62 -16.55 14.27
C GLY A 554 -7.91 -15.08 13.92
N TRP A 555 -9.15 -14.61 14.12
CA TRP A 555 -9.49 -13.23 13.82
C TRP A 555 -8.63 -12.24 14.64
N VAL A 556 -8.04 -11.27 13.93
CA VAL A 556 -7.30 -10.15 14.50
C VAL A 556 -8.02 -8.86 14.13
N MET A 557 -8.22 -7.95 15.10
CA MET A 557 -8.79 -6.64 14.83
C MET A 557 -7.71 -5.56 14.96
N ASN A 558 -7.58 -4.69 13.95
CA ASN A 558 -6.58 -3.61 13.91
C ASN A 558 -7.08 -2.36 13.18
N ASN A 559 -6.29 -1.29 13.22
CA ASN A 559 -6.51 -0.11 12.37
C ASN A 559 -6.03 -0.40 10.94
N HIS A 560 -6.86 -0.13 9.93
CA HIS A 560 -6.49 -0.34 8.51
C HIS A 560 -5.37 0.62 8.09
N ILE A 561 -4.43 0.15 7.23
CA ILE A 561 -3.29 0.95 6.77
C ILE A 561 -3.73 2.25 6.08
N VAL A 562 -4.76 2.20 5.23
CA VAL A 562 -5.31 3.37 4.52
C VAL A 562 -5.96 4.37 5.50
N ARG A 563 -6.43 3.91 6.66
CA ARG A 563 -6.98 4.75 7.74
C ARG A 563 -5.92 5.17 8.77
N GLY A 564 -4.66 5.13 8.37
CA GLY A 564 -3.52 5.53 9.19
C GLY A 564 -2.98 4.45 10.12
N GLY A 565 -3.40 3.20 9.99
CA GLY A 565 -2.87 2.08 10.78
C GLY A 565 -1.36 1.91 10.63
N HIS A 566 -0.70 1.39 11.68
CA HIS A 566 0.74 1.17 11.65
C HIS A 566 1.10 -0.05 10.78
N LEU A 567 2.10 0.09 9.89
CA LEU A 567 2.47 -0.94 8.92
C LEU A 567 2.83 -2.28 9.56
N SER A 568 3.56 -2.28 10.68
CA SER A 568 3.97 -3.51 11.35
C SER A 568 2.80 -4.35 11.88
N ALA A 569 1.65 -3.74 12.16
CA ALA A 569 0.43 -4.41 12.60
C ALA A 569 -0.48 -4.86 11.45
N GLN A 570 0.01 -4.84 10.20
CA GLN A 570 -0.78 -5.18 9.01
C GLN A 570 -0.44 -6.57 8.47
N PRO A 571 -1.39 -7.19 7.73
CA PRO A 571 -1.14 -8.43 6.99
C PRO A 571 -0.05 -8.33 5.92
N MET A 572 0.25 -7.13 5.42
CA MET A 572 1.37 -6.90 4.50
C MET A 572 2.70 -6.62 5.23
N GLY A 573 2.66 -6.47 6.54
CA GLY A 573 3.82 -6.21 7.42
C GLY A 573 4.14 -7.42 8.31
N ALA A 574 4.56 -7.15 9.55
CA ALA A 574 5.00 -8.19 10.48
C ALA A 574 3.91 -9.19 10.89
N LEU A 575 2.62 -8.84 10.76
CA LEU A 575 1.51 -9.73 11.12
C LEU A 575 1.30 -10.88 10.11
N HIS A 576 1.84 -10.77 8.88
CA HIS A 576 1.60 -11.67 7.75
C HIS A 576 1.72 -13.17 8.10
N ASP A 577 2.80 -13.54 8.77
CA ASP A 577 3.13 -14.95 9.01
C ASP A 577 2.42 -15.55 10.23
N TYR A 578 1.73 -14.73 11.01
CA TYR A 578 1.15 -15.14 12.29
C TYR A 578 -0.37 -15.29 12.27
N ILE A 579 -1.04 -14.82 11.22
CA ILE A 579 -2.50 -14.88 11.14
C ILE A 579 -2.96 -15.97 10.18
N ALA A 580 -4.12 -16.57 10.49
CA ALA A 580 -4.74 -17.58 9.65
C ALA A 580 -5.39 -16.96 8.42
N VAL A 581 -5.55 -17.77 7.39
CA VAL A 581 -6.35 -17.47 6.20
C VAL A 581 -7.68 -18.20 6.37
N ASP A 582 -8.79 -17.50 6.18
CA ASP A 582 -10.11 -18.09 6.13
C ASP A 582 -10.20 -18.98 4.87
N PRO A 583 -10.40 -20.29 5.01
CA PRO A 583 -10.37 -21.21 3.88
C PRO A 583 -11.52 -20.97 2.88
N VAL A 584 -12.63 -20.35 3.32
CA VAL A 584 -13.79 -20.08 2.45
C VAL A 584 -13.58 -18.81 1.62
N THR A 585 -13.12 -17.75 2.27
CA THR A 585 -12.95 -16.43 1.61
C THR A 585 -11.58 -16.23 1.01
N GLU A 586 -10.60 -17.10 1.30
CA GLU A 586 -9.18 -16.96 0.94
C GLU A 586 -8.55 -15.64 1.41
N LYS A 587 -9.17 -14.99 2.40
CA LYS A 587 -8.68 -13.74 2.98
C LYS A 587 -8.02 -14.01 4.33
N GLN A 588 -7.01 -13.23 4.64
CA GLN A 588 -6.44 -13.25 5.98
C GLN A 588 -7.52 -12.84 7.00
N MET A 589 -7.56 -13.54 8.14
CA MET A 589 -8.56 -13.33 9.19
C MET A 589 -8.31 -12.04 9.96
N VAL A 590 -8.42 -10.91 9.25
CA VAL A 590 -8.32 -9.57 9.80
C VAL A 590 -9.63 -8.82 9.60
N VAL A 591 -10.11 -8.22 10.66
CA VAL A 591 -11.20 -7.24 10.65
C VAL A 591 -10.64 -5.89 11.08
N ASN A 592 -10.96 -4.83 10.34
CA ASN A 592 -10.43 -3.50 10.66
C ASN A 592 -11.43 -2.71 11.50
N PHE A 593 -10.91 -1.86 12.39
CA PHE A 593 -11.74 -0.88 13.06
C PHE A 593 -12.46 0.01 12.04
N PRO A 594 -13.78 0.14 12.13
CA PRO A 594 -14.52 1.11 11.35
C PRO A 594 -14.17 2.52 11.83
N VAL A 595 -14.29 3.51 10.94
CA VAL A 595 -14.03 4.90 11.26
C VAL A 595 -15.29 5.73 11.12
N CYS A 596 -15.37 6.85 11.84
CA CYS A 596 -16.48 7.78 11.75
C CYS A 596 -16.59 8.36 10.33
N ALA A 597 -17.80 8.53 9.84
CA ALA A 597 -18.04 9.01 8.48
C ALA A 597 -17.63 10.48 8.29
N ASP A 598 -17.74 11.28 9.32
CA ASP A 598 -17.40 12.71 9.37
C ASP A 598 -15.94 12.98 9.75
N ASP A 599 -15.29 12.02 10.43
CA ASP A 599 -13.87 12.11 10.81
C ASP A 599 -13.17 10.75 10.69
N PRO A 600 -12.54 10.45 9.55
CA PRO A 600 -11.93 9.15 9.30
C PRO A 600 -10.68 8.85 10.13
N TYR A 601 -10.20 9.79 10.93
CA TYR A 601 -9.12 9.59 11.90
C TYR A 601 -9.62 9.02 13.23
N ARG A 602 -10.95 9.02 13.49
CA ARG A 602 -11.58 8.45 14.70
C ARG A 602 -12.16 7.07 14.43
N ILE A 603 -12.02 6.18 15.40
CA ILE A 603 -12.73 4.89 15.39
C ILE A 603 -14.21 5.14 15.71
N ASP A 604 -15.11 4.56 14.91
CA ASP A 604 -16.53 4.45 15.23
C ASP A 604 -16.72 3.32 16.28
N THR A 605 -16.87 3.71 17.56
CA THR A 605 -16.91 2.75 18.67
C THR A 605 -18.15 1.87 18.62
N GLU A 606 -19.29 2.38 18.18
CA GLU A 606 -20.52 1.59 18.11
C GLU A 606 -20.43 0.53 17.00
N ALA A 607 -19.96 0.91 15.83
CA ALA A 607 -19.71 -0.04 14.76
C ALA A 607 -18.59 -1.04 15.12
N ALA A 608 -17.56 -0.60 15.84
CA ALA A 608 -16.50 -1.47 16.33
C ALA A 608 -17.01 -2.53 17.33
N LYS A 609 -17.91 -2.16 18.24
CA LYS A 609 -18.56 -3.10 19.17
C LYS A 609 -19.34 -4.20 18.44
N LEU A 610 -20.05 -3.85 17.36
CA LEU A 610 -20.76 -4.84 16.53
C LEU A 610 -19.78 -5.84 15.90
N LEU A 611 -18.66 -5.36 15.35
CA LEU A 611 -17.65 -6.23 14.75
C LEU A 611 -16.93 -7.10 15.80
N LEU A 612 -16.63 -6.55 16.96
CA LEU A 612 -16.07 -7.30 18.11
C LEU A 612 -17.00 -8.44 18.54
N ALA A 613 -18.30 -8.19 18.65
CA ALA A 613 -19.29 -9.20 18.99
C ALA A 613 -19.41 -10.28 17.91
N GLN A 614 -19.37 -9.88 16.65
CA GLN A 614 -19.51 -10.77 15.47
C GLN A 614 -18.28 -11.67 15.29
N TYR A 615 -17.08 -11.10 15.21
CA TYR A 615 -15.85 -11.82 14.87
C TYR A 615 -15.14 -12.42 16.08
N ARG A 616 -15.38 -11.89 17.28
CA ARG A 616 -14.76 -12.33 18.57
C ARG A 616 -13.24 -12.54 18.41
N PRO A 617 -12.47 -11.50 18.01
CA PRO A 617 -11.07 -11.64 17.64
C PRO A 617 -10.24 -12.19 18.80
N GLU A 618 -9.26 -13.05 18.48
CA GLU A 618 -8.28 -13.56 19.44
C GLU A 618 -7.28 -12.48 19.87
N PHE A 619 -7.09 -11.47 18.99
CA PHE A 619 -6.13 -10.40 19.21
C PHE A 619 -6.68 -9.06 18.70
N VAL A 620 -6.58 -8.03 19.51
CA VAL A 620 -6.99 -6.66 19.19
C VAL A 620 -5.78 -5.75 19.29
N ILE A 621 -5.47 -5.01 18.22
CA ILE A 621 -4.31 -4.13 18.12
C ILE A 621 -4.77 -2.70 17.88
N PHE A 622 -4.63 -1.85 18.87
CA PHE A 622 -4.75 -0.40 18.74
C PHE A 622 -3.43 0.18 18.22
N GLY A 623 -3.50 1.39 17.68
CA GLY A 623 -2.32 2.15 17.27
C GLY A 623 -2.30 2.50 15.78
N LYS A 624 -1.82 3.70 15.50
CA LYS A 624 -1.76 4.32 14.18
C LYS A 624 -0.40 4.95 13.93
N SER A 625 -0.02 5.07 12.67
CA SER A 625 1.07 5.94 12.21
C SER A 625 0.59 7.37 11.91
N MET A 626 -0.69 7.53 11.54
CA MET A 626 -1.38 8.82 11.46
C MET A 626 -2.33 8.93 12.65
N VAL A 627 -1.85 9.49 13.73
CA VAL A 627 -2.57 9.54 15.01
C VAL A 627 -2.85 10.99 15.39
N LEU A 628 -4.09 11.42 15.22
CA LEU A 628 -4.54 12.76 15.66
C LEU A 628 -5.19 12.72 17.05
N TYR A 629 -5.83 11.61 17.42
CA TYR A 629 -6.63 11.51 18.65
C TYR A 629 -6.24 10.31 19.50
N LYS A 630 -6.75 10.29 20.71
CA LYS A 630 -6.71 9.12 21.58
C LYS A 630 -7.48 7.96 20.96
N GLU A 631 -6.94 6.75 21.08
CA GLU A 631 -7.67 5.54 20.72
C GLU A 631 -8.70 5.19 21.82
N PRO A 632 -9.90 4.68 21.49
CA PRO A 632 -10.96 4.42 22.46
C PRO A 632 -10.75 3.09 23.22
N VAL A 633 -9.56 2.92 23.83
CA VAL A 633 -9.14 1.67 24.47
C VAL A 633 -10.06 1.31 25.64
N ALA A 634 -10.28 2.23 26.57
CA ALA A 634 -11.08 1.96 27.77
C ALA A 634 -12.51 1.52 27.44
N GLU A 635 -13.14 2.18 26.46
CA GLU A 635 -14.51 1.89 26.06
C GLU A 635 -14.63 0.50 25.41
N LEU A 636 -13.75 0.20 24.43
CA LEU A 636 -13.82 -1.07 23.72
C LEU A 636 -13.35 -2.24 24.59
N VAL A 637 -12.40 -2.04 25.50
CA VAL A 637 -11.99 -3.08 26.47
C VAL A 637 -13.10 -3.38 27.48
N SER A 638 -13.83 -2.36 27.96
CA SER A 638 -15.03 -2.58 28.79
C SER A 638 -16.04 -3.45 28.07
N PHE A 639 -16.37 -3.14 26.83
CA PHE A 639 -17.29 -3.92 26.02
C PHE A 639 -16.79 -5.37 25.81
N ILE A 640 -15.50 -5.55 25.48
CA ILE A 640 -14.88 -6.87 25.34
C ILE A 640 -15.08 -7.72 26.60
N ARG A 641 -14.88 -7.14 27.78
CA ARG A 641 -15.06 -7.82 29.08
C ARG A 641 -16.52 -8.16 29.35
N GLU A 642 -17.44 -7.21 29.11
CA GLU A 642 -18.89 -7.40 29.27
C GLU A 642 -19.44 -8.52 28.39
N GLN A 643 -18.95 -8.62 27.15
CA GLN A 643 -19.34 -9.66 26.20
C GLN A 643 -18.59 -10.99 26.39
N GLY A 644 -17.70 -11.09 27.35
CA GLY A 644 -16.90 -12.30 27.59
C GLY A 644 -16.07 -12.71 26.37
N ILE A 645 -15.54 -11.76 25.61
CA ILE A 645 -14.70 -12.05 24.44
C ILE A 645 -13.29 -12.39 24.94
N ARG A 646 -12.83 -13.59 24.62
CA ARG A 646 -11.47 -14.04 24.96
C ARG A 646 -10.49 -13.52 23.94
N THR A 647 -9.88 -12.38 24.23
CA THR A 647 -8.89 -11.72 23.38
C THR A 647 -7.67 -11.29 24.19
N THR A 648 -6.59 -10.98 23.51
CA THR A 648 -5.47 -10.22 24.06
C THR A 648 -5.52 -8.83 23.44
N VAL A 649 -5.36 -7.79 24.24
CA VAL A 649 -5.42 -6.39 23.81
C VAL A 649 -4.01 -5.78 23.84
N MET A 650 -3.53 -5.33 22.69
CA MET A 650 -2.25 -4.64 22.52
C MET A 650 -2.46 -3.22 22.02
N TYR A 651 -1.63 -2.30 22.50
CA TYR A 651 -1.51 -0.98 21.93
C TYR A 651 -0.09 -0.80 21.35
N ASP A 652 -0.01 -0.72 20.00
CA ASP A 652 1.20 -0.33 19.30
C ASP A 652 1.35 1.19 19.36
N MET A 653 2.12 1.67 20.31
CA MET A 653 2.38 3.09 20.53
C MET A 653 3.63 3.60 19.82
N ALA A 654 4.08 2.95 18.77
CA ALA A 654 5.32 3.30 18.06
C ALA A 654 5.45 4.80 17.76
N HIS A 655 4.38 5.48 17.38
CA HIS A 655 4.39 6.92 17.09
C HIS A 655 4.20 7.83 18.31
N VAL A 656 3.55 7.35 19.35
CA VAL A 656 3.15 8.15 20.52
C VAL A 656 3.73 7.64 21.84
N LEU A 657 4.76 6.79 21.79
CA LEU A 657 5.36 6.21 23.00
C LEU A 657 5.76 7.28 24.03
N GLY A 658 6.43 8.35 23.56
CA GLY A 658 6.86 9.45 24.43
C GLY A 658 5.72 10.31 25.02
N LEU A 659 4.48 10.07 24.60
CA LEU A 659 3.30 10.79 25.08
C LEU A 659 2.49 9.98 26.12
N ILE A 660 2.95 8.77 26.50
CA ILE A 660 2.29 8.00 27.57
C ILE A 660 2.29 8.80 28.87
N GLY A 661 1.12 9.15 29.35
CA GLY A 661 0.95 9.93 30.58
C GLY A 661 -0.35 10.71 30.63
N ASP A 662 -0.44 11.65 31.59
CA ASP A 662 -1.66 12.42 31.89
C ASP A 662 -2.09 13.35 30.73
N HIS A 663 -1.16 13.77 29.88
CA HIS A 663 -1.45 14.67 28.78
C HIS A 663 -2.02 13.98 27.55
N PHE A 664 -1.82 12.65 27.41
CA PHE A 664 -2.36 11.87 26.29
C PHE A 664 -3.09 10.62 26.77
N GLN A 665 -2.43 9.45 26.82
CA GLN A 665 -3.08 8.18 27.21
C GLN A 665 -2.22 7.36 28.16
N LYS A 666 -2.88 6.54 28.98
CA LYS A 666 -2.28 5.55 29.87
C LYS A 666 -2.85 4.16 29.53
N PRO A 667 -2.31 3.49 28.52
CA PRO A 667 -2.93 2.30 27.95
C PRO A 667 -3.20 1.17 28.94
N PHE A 668 -2.34 0.96 29.93
CA PHE A 668 -2.54 -0.08 30.95
C PHE A 668 -3.68 0.25 31.91
N GLU A 669 -3.86 1.52 32.28
CA GLU A 669 -5.01 1.97 33.07
C GLU A 669 -6.32 1.84 32.30
N GLU A 670 -6.26 2.01 30.96
CA GLU A 670 -7.38 1.86 30.04
C GLU A 670 -7.68 0.39 29.69
N GLY A 671 -6.83 -0.54 30.11
CA GLY A 671 -7.08 -1.97 30.01
C GLY A 671 -6.33 -2.73 28.91
N ALA A 672 -5.40 -2.10 28.21
CA ALA A 672 -4.47 -2.81 27.35
C ALA A 672 -3.61 -3.78 28.19
N GLU A 673 -3.30 -4.93 27.63
CA GLU A 673 -2.49 -5.96 28.30
C GLU A 673 -1.01 -5.88 27.88
N ILE A 674 -0.78 -5.45 26.63
CA ILE A 674 0.56 -5.34 26.02
C ILE A 674 0.68 -3.95 25.40
N VAL A 675 1.82 -3.32 25.59
CA VAL A 675 2.21 -2.08 24.91
C VAL A 675 3.51 -2.33 24.19
N THR A 676 3.58 -1.98 22.92
CA THR A 676 4.82 -1.98 22.13
C THR A 676 5.14 -0.56 21.67
N GLY A 677 6.41 -0.27 21.39
CA GLY A 677 6.79 1.06 20.95
C GLY A 677 8.14 1.16 20.30
N SER A 678 8.34 2.27 19.60
CA SER A 678 9.64 2.71 19.04
C SER A 678 10.21 3.81 19.93
N THR A 679 11.45 3.70 20.34
CA THR A 679 12.06 4.60 21.32
C THR A 679 12.74 5.84 20.73
N HIS A 680 12.67 6.05 19.41
CA HIS A 680 13.37 7.13 18.69
C HIS A 680 12.44 8.18 18.04
N LYS A 681 11.13 8.08 18.29
CA LYS A 681 10.13 9.02 17.74
C LYS A 681 9.79 10.07 18.82
N THR A 682 8.60 10.04 19.35
CA THR A 682 8.25 10.95 20.47
C THR A 682 9.04 10.67 21.74
N PHE A 683 9.54 9.45 21.97
CA PHE A 683 10.38 9.12 23.15
C PHE A 683 11.80 9.68 23.08
N PHE A 684 12.28 10.14 21.94
CA PHE A 684 13.60 10.77 21.68
C PHE A 684 14.88 10.00 22.10
N GLY A 685 14.79 8.69 22.28
CA GLY A 685 15.92 7.79 22.50
C GLY A 685 16.57 7.29 21.22
N PRO A 686 17.52 6.37 21.30
CA PRO A 686 18.07 5.68 20.12
C PRO A 686 17.03 4.78 19.44
N GLN A 687 17.33 4.37 18.22
CA GLN A 687 16.46 3.43 17.46
C GLN A 687 16.47 2.07 18.13
N ARG A 688 15.49 1.85 18.98
CA ARG A 688 15.21 0.57 19.64
C ARG A 688 13.69 0.36 19.72
N GLY A 689 13.30 -0.81 20.21
CA GLY A 689 11.94 -1.12 20.59
C GLY A 689 11.80 -1.34 22.09
N VAL A 690 10.58 -1.47 22.52
CA VAL A 690 10.21 -1.85 23.88
C VAL A 690 8.91 -2.63 23.85
N ILE A 691 8.78 -3.60 24.80
CA ILE A 691 7.53 -4.32 25.03
C ILE A 691 7.24 -4.21 26.53
N GLY A 692 6.11 -3.63 26.88
CA GLY A 692 5.58 -3.63 28.25
C GLY A 692 4.37 -4.54 28.35
N VAL A 693 4.22 -5.22 29.50
CA VAL A 693 3.02 -6.02 29.77
C VAL A 693 2.52 -5.76 31.20
N ASN A 694 1.25 -6.02 31.40
CA ASN A 694 0.61 -5.90 32.73
C ASN A 694 0.18 -7.28 33.26
N TYR A 695 1.14 -8.26 33.23
CA TYR A 695 0.93 -9.60 33.78
C TYR A 695 1.72 -9.79 35.07
N LYS A 696 1.16 -10.57 36.01
CA LYS A 696 1.79 -10.97 37.26
C LYS A 696 1.98 -12.48 37.31
N PRO A 697 2.90 -13.00 38.14
CA PRO A 697 3.16 -14.44 38.21
C PRO A 697 1.93 -15.31 38.46
N GLU A 698 0.92 -14.77 39.18
CA GLU A 698 -0.34 -15.46 39.47
C GLU A 698 -1.35 -15.48 38.31
N ASP A 699 -1.12 -14.70 37.24
CA ASP A 699 -2.03 -14.59 36.09
C ASP A 699 -1.93 -15.80 35.16
N LEU A 700 -3.06 -16.21 34.61
CA LEU A 700 -3.11 -17.29 33.58
C LEU A 700 -2.27 -16.99 32.33
N LYS A 701 -2.06 -15.71 32.02
CA LYS A 701 -1.25 -15.22 30.91
C LYS A 701 0.22 -14.97 31.27
N TRP A 702 0.69 -15.29 32.47
CA TRP A 702 2.10 -15.15 32.82
C TRP A 702 3.02 -15.92 31.85
N GLY A 703 2.64 -17.14 31.46
CA GLY A 703 3.36 -17.90 30.46
C GLY A 703 3.45 -17.24 29.06
N LEU A 704 2.59 -16.26 28.74
CA LEU A 704 2.72 -15.44 27.55
C LEU A 704 3.89 -14.46 27.71
N TRP A 705 4.05 -13.84 28.88
CA TRP A 705 5.21 -13.00 29.18
C TRP A 705 6.54 -13.78 29.03
N GLU A 706 6.64 -14.95 29.64
CA GLU A 706 7.85 -15.80 29.50
C GLU A 706 8.14 -16.16 28.03
N THR A 707 7.08 -16.33 27.23
CA THR A 707 7.20 -16.60 25.80
C THR A 707 7.65 -15.33 25.06
N ILE A 708 7.17 -14.15 25.42
CA ILE A 708 7.61 -12.86 24.86
C ILE A 708 9.10 -12.64 25.12
N GLU A 709 9.58 -12.85 26.38
CA GLU A 709 11.01 -12.77 26.70
C GLU A 709 11.84 -13.70 25.81
N THR A 710 11.39 -14.95 25.64
CA THR A 710 12.08 -15.95 24.81
C THR A 710 12.06 -15.59 23.31
N ARG A 711 10.97 -15.00 22.83
CA ARG A 711 10.85 -14.56 21.43
C ARG A 711 11.55 -13.25 21.17
N ALA A 712 11.73 -12.39 22.16
CA ALA A 712 12.58 -11.23 22.06
C ALA A 712 14.06 -11.65 22.01
N PHE A 713 14.49 -12.43 22.98
CA PHE A 713 15.85 -12.93 23.07
C PHE A 713 15.89 -14.42 23.53
N PRO A 714 16.53 -15.35 22.79
CA PRO A 714 17.26 -15.16 21.53
C PRO A 714 16.39 -15.27 20.25
N GLY A 715 15.06 -15.24 20.39
CA GLY A 715 14.16 -15.52 19.27
C GLY A 715 14.20 -14.50 18.13
N SER A 716 14.45 -13.22 18.43
CA SER A 716 14.53 -12.14 17.46
C SER A 716 15.92 -11.52 17.34
N VAL A 717 16.70 -11.51 18.42
CA VAL A 717 18.07 -10.97 18.43
C VAL A 717 19.00 -11.91 19.19
N SER A 718 20.27 -11.99 18.78
CA SER A 718 21.32 -12.66 19.54
C SER A 718 22.18 -11.65 20.31
N ASN A 719 22.64 -10.56 19.67
CA ASN A 719 23.30 -9.43 20.32
C ASN A 719 22.44 -8.17 20.19
N HIS A 720 22.00 -7.60 21.30
CA HIS A 720 20.96 -6.55 21.32
C HIS A 720 21.52 -5.12 21.31
N HIS A 721 22.67 -4.88 20.70
CA HIS A 721 23.29 -3.57 20.47
C HIS A 721 23.53 -2.77 21.76
N LEU A 722 24.53 -3.14 22.55
CA LEU A 722 24.75 -2.64 23.89
C LEU A 722 25.04 -1.12 23.98
N GLY A 723 25.67 -0.52 22.98
CA GLY A 723 25.88 0.92 22.92
C GLY A 723 24.54 1.68 22.94
N THR A 724 23.59 1.30 22.05
CA THR A 724 22.28 1.92 22.04
C THR A 724 21.43 1.56 23.27
N LEU A 725 21.76 0.48 24.00
CA LEU A 725 21.14 0.19 25.30
C LEU A 725 21.50 1.24 26.36
N LEU A 726 22.80 1.63 26.44
CA LEU A 726 23.27 2.70 27.30
C LEU A 726 22.58 4.03 26.97
N GLY A 727 22.54 4.37 25.66
CA GLY A 727 21.85 5.57 25.20
C GLY A 727 20.36 5.54 25.56
N GLN A 728 19.72 4.35 25.51
CA GLN A 728 18.32 4.20 25.88
C GLN A 728 18.07 4.43 27.37
N LEU A 729 18.98 3.99 28.25
CA LEU A 729 18.90 4.25 29.69
C LEU A 729 18.99 5.77 29.97
N MET A 730 19.93 6.45 29.34
CA MET A 730 20.04 7.92 29.48
C MET A 730 18.78 8.62 28.98
N ALA A 731 18.24 8.21 27.84
CA ALA A 731 16.99 8.76 27.32
C ALA A 731 15.80 8.47 28.24
N ALA A 732 15.78 7.32 28.92
CA ALA A 732 14.74 6.99 29.89
C ALA A 732 14.83 7.89 31.13
N TYR A 733 16.04 8.21 31.60
CA TYR A 733 16.24 9.18 32.68
C TYR A 733 15.76 10.58 32.27
N GLU A 734 16.15 11.05 31.09
CA GLU A 734 15.70 12.35 30.55
C GLU A 734 14.17 12.39 30.40
N MET A 735 13.58 11.32 29.84
CA MET A 735 12.16 11.24 29.64
C MET A 735 11.40 11.23 30.98
N ASN A 736 11.82 10.43 31.95
CA ASN A 736 11.18 10.40 33.27
C ASN A 736 11.34 11.70 34.05
N ALA A 737 12.45 12.42 33.85
CA ALA A 737 12.67 13.71 34.50
C ALA A 737 11.82 14.85 33.89
N PHE A 738 11.65 14.87 32.58
CA PHE A 738 11.06 16.00 31.85
C PHE A 738 9.72 15.69 31.17
N LYS A 739 9.16 14.49 31.32
CA LYS A 739 8.02 14.01 30.54
C LYS A 739 6.79 14.93 30.62
N ASP A 740 6.47 15.45 31.81
CA ASP A 740 5.27 16.27 32.00
C ASP A 740 5.37 17.59 31.20
N GLU A 741 6.50 18.28 31.34
CA GLU A 741 6.73 19.54 30.63
C GLU A 741 6.84 19.32 29.12
N TYR A 742 7.56 18.27 28.70
CA TYR A 742 7.73 17.91 27.30
C TYR A 742 6.42 17.54 26.62
N GLN A 743 5.64 16.64 27.21
CA GLN A 743 4.36 16.19 26.67
C GLN A 743 3.37 17.34 26.52
N ARG A 744 3.26 18.20 27.55
CA ARG A 744 2.41 19.38 27.52
C ARG A 744 2.83 20.32 26.40
N ALA A 745 4.13 20.66 26.32
CA ALA A 745 4.66 21.56 25.31
C ALA A 745 4.44 21.03 23.89
N VAL A 746 4.66 19.73 23.65
CA VAL A 746 4.44 19.10 22.34
C VAL A 746 2.99 19.19 21.92
N ILE A 747 2.05 18.85 22.80
CA ILE A 747 0.63 18.86 22.47
C ILE A 747 0.12 20.29 22.26
N GLU A 748 0.51 21.24 23.13
CA GLU A 748 0.14 22.66 22.97
C GLU A 748 0.71 23.25 21.68
N ASN A 749 1.96 22.96 21.36
CA ASN A 749 2.60 23.41 20.13
C ASN A 749 1.92 22.84 18.88
N ALA A 750 1.55 21.54 18.91
CA ALA A 750 0.84 20.92 17.80
C ALA A 750 -0.52 21.60 17.53
N LYS A 751 -1.30 21.85 18.57
CA LYS A 751 -2.57 22.57 18.46
C LYS A 751 -2.39 23.99 17.94
N SER A 752 -1.42 24.71 18.47
CA SER A 752 -1.11 26.07 18.05
C SER A 752 -0.64 26.13 16.59
N PHE A 753 0.21 25.20 16.19
CA PHE A 753 0.70 25.07 14.82
C PHE A 753 -0.42 24.77 13.83
N ALA A 754 -1.29 23.80 14.14
CA ALA A 754 -2.46 23.47 13.36
C ALA A 754 -3.38 24.68 13.16
N ALA A 755 -3.68 25.40 14.24
CA ALA A 755 -4.50 26.62 14.19
C ALA A 755 -3.86 27.72 13.33
N SER A 756 -2.53 27.91 13.43
CA SER A 756 -1.77 28.88 12.64
C SER A 756 -1.77 28.54 11.15
N LEU A 757 -1.54 27.25 10.80
CA LEU A 757 -1.62 26.78 9.40
C LEU A 757 -3.02 27.01 8.80
N LYS A 758 -4.06 26.75 9.61
CA LYS A 758 -5.45 27.00 9.19
C LYS A 758 -5.72 28.49 8.98
N ALA A 759 -5.20 29.35 9.87
CA ALA A 759 -5.34 30.81 9.74
C ALA A 759 -4.66 31.35 8.48
N GLU A 760 -3.55 30.76 8.06
CA GLU A 760 -2.84 31.07 6.82
C GLU A 760 -3.54 30.54 5.55
N GLY A 761 -4.64 29.81 5.68
CA GLY A 761 -5.47 29.33 4.56
C GLY A 761 -5.17 27.92 4.09
N LEU A 762 -4.35 27.17 4.82
CA LEU A 762 -4.09 25.75 4.51
C LEU A 762 -5.23 24.84 4.98
N ASP A 763 -5.43 23.73 4.29
CA ASP A 763 -6.44 22.73 4.65
C ASP A 763 -5.90 21.74 5.70
N VAL A 764 -6.11 22.08 6.98
CA VAL A 764 -5.68 21.27 8.12
C VAL A 764 -6.74 20.23 8.43
N ALA A 765 -6.35 18.97 8.49
CA ALA A 765 -7.20 17.85 8.91
C ALA A 765 -7.39 17.81 10.43
N GLY A 766 -8.50 17.21 10.86
CA GLY A 766 -8.84 17.04 12.29
C GLY A 766 -9.94 17.96 12.77
N ASP A 767 -10.43 17.67 13.97
CA ASP A 767 -11.56 18.37 14.60
C ASP A 767 -11.11 19.69 15.26
N PRO A 768 -11.63 20.84 14.79
CA PRO A 768 -11.33 22.14 15.43
C PRO A 768 -11.69 22.22 16.90
N ALA A 769 -12.71 21.46 17.36
CA ALA A 769 -13.19 21.50 18.75
C ALA A 769 -12.12 21.03 19.74
N VAL A 770 -11.21 20.15 19.32
CA VAL A 770 -10.08 19.68 20.13
C VAL A 770 -8.74 20.32 19.72
N GLY A 771 -8.76 21.33 18.84
CA GLY A 771 -7.58 21.98 18.30
C GLY A 771 -6.86 21.18 17.22
N TYR A 772 -7.62 20.43 16.41
CA TYR A 772 -7.20 19.57 15.29
C TYR A 772 -6.43 18.29 15.70
N THR A 773 -5.76 18.26 16.84
CA THR A 773 -4.97 17.12 17.28
C THR A 773 -4.88 17.05 18.81
N GLU A 774 -4.71 15.85 19.34
CA GLU A 774 -4.39 15.57 20.73
C GLU A 774 -2.97 14.99 20.89
N THR A 775 -2.19 14.97 19.78
CA THR A 775 -0.85 14.39 19.73
C THR A 775 0.18 15.43 19.23
N HIS A 776 1.35 14.94 18.80
CA HIS A 776 2.40 15.75 18.18
C HIS A 776 2.21 15.97 16.68
N GLN A 777 1.22 15.31 16.05
CA GLN A 777 1.06 15.31 14.60
C GLN A 777 0.06 16.38 14.14
N VAL A 778 0.38 16.98 13.01
CA VAL A 778 -0.48 17.89 12.24
C VAL A 778 -0.49 17.41 10.80
N ILE A 779 -1.68 17.30 10.20
CA ILE A 779 -1.87 16.84 8.83
C ILE A 779 -2.46 17.97 8.00
N VAL A 780 -1.82 18.28 6.87
CA VAL A 780 -2.23 19.32 5.93
C VAL A 780 -2.51 18.68 4.58
N ARG A 781 -3.74 18.84 4.09
CA ARG A 781 -4.12 18.41 2.74
C ARG A 781 -3.60 19.41 1.72
N VAL A 782 -2.87 18.94 0.73
CA VAL A 782 -2.27 19.77 -0.33
C VAL A 782 -2.82 19.48 -1.73
N GLY A 783 -3.83 18.64 -1.79
CA GLY A 783 -4.48 18.19 -3.02
C GLY A 783 -4.01 16.82 -3.47
N TYR A 784 -4.88 16.16 -4.21
CA TYR A 784 -4.70 14.79 -4.66
C TYR A 784 -3.34 14.58 -5.36
N ALA A 785 -2.58 13.59 -4.88
CA ALA A 785 -1.24 13.20 -5.38
C ALA A 785 -0.16 14.32 -5.36
N ARG A 786 -0.41 15.47 -4.74
CA ARG A 786 0.55 16.59 -4.69
C ARG A 786 1.52 16.54 -3.50
N GLY A 787 1.33 15.60 -2.59
CA GLY A 787 2.19 15.46 -1.42
C GLY A 787 3.68 15.41 -1.75
N PRO A 788 4.16 14.55 -2.67
CA PRO A 788 5.57 14.45 -3.04
C PRO A 788 6.16 15.76 -3.59
N GLU A 789 5.44 16.43 -4.50
CA GLU A 789 5.86 17.71 -5.08
C GLU A 789 6.02 18.79 -4.00
N ILE A 790 5.02 18.90 -3.13
CA ILE A 790 5.03 19.95 -2.09
C ILE A 790 6.06 19.63 -0.99
N ALA A 791 6.21 18.37 -0.59
CA ALA A 791 7.24 17.99 0.38
C ALA A 791 8.66 18.30 -0.14
N LYS A 792 8.92 18.06 -1.44
CA LYS A 792 10.18 18.39 -2.09
C LYS A 792 10.42 19.90 -2.10
N ARG A 793 9.42 20.69 -2.46
CA ARG A 793 9.50 22.15 -2.44
C ARG A 793 9.82 22.70 -1.05
N LEU A 794 9.20 22.13 0.00
CA LEU A 794 9.50 22.48 1.38
C LEU A 794 10.94 22.10 1.77
N GLU A 795 11.43 20.92 1.37
CA GLU A 795 12.81 20.49 1.58
C GLU A 795 13.81 21.46 0.94
N GLU A 796 13.58 21.89 -0.29
CA GLU A 796 14.39 22.91 -0.97
C GLU A 796 14.39 24.25 -0.25
N ASN A 797 13.39 24.48 0.58
CA ASN A 797 13.23 25.63 1.46
C ASN A 797 13.64 25.37 2.92
N ASN A 798 14.46 24.34 3.19
CA ASN A 798 14.95 23.98 4.52
C ASN A 798 13.84 23.58 5.52
N ILE A 799 12.69 23.14 5.05
CA ILE A 799 11.59 22.62 5.87
C ILE A 799 11.32 21.18 5.46
N ILE A 800 11.55 20.23 6.36
CA ILE A 800 11.42 18.81 6.05
C ILE A 800 10.17 18.25 6.72
N CYS A 801 9.33 17.61 5.94
CA CYS A 801 8.18 16.81 6.40
C CYS A 801 8.06 15.55 5.55
N ASN A 802 7.17 14.63 5.91
CA ASN A 802 6.83 13.54 5.01
C ASN A 802 5.43 13.71 4.42
N TYR A 803 5.25 13.26 3.18
CA TYR A 803 3.95 13.16 2.57
C TYR A 803 3.27 11.83 2.91
N GLN A 804 1.95 11.82 2.88
CA GLN A 804 1.12 10.66 3.21
C GLN A 804 -0.20 10.74 2.44
N ALA A 805 -0.77 9.58 2.12
CA ALA A 805 -2.17 9.55 1.68
C ALA A 805 -3.10 9.81 2.87
N THR A 806 -4.15 10.58 2.65
CA THR A 806 -5.23 10.74 3.63
C THR A 806 -6.11 9.49 3.66
N PRO A 807 -6.91 9.30 4.72
CA PRO A 807 -7.86 8.17 4.77
C PRO A 807 -8.89 8.14 3.64
N ASP A 808 -9.08 9.25 2.92
CA ASP A 808 -10.02 9.38 1.81
C ASP A 808 -9.38 9.05 0.45
N GLU A 809 -8.07 8.79 0.42
CA GLU A 809 -7.30 8.53 -0.80
C GLU A 809 -6.98 7.04 -0.98
N GLU A 810 -6.54 6.64 -2.18
CA GLU A 810 -6.32 5.24 -2.57
C GLU A 810 -5.01 4.63 -2.05
N GLY A 811 -4.31 5.31 -1.16
CA GLY A 811 -3.06 4.86 -0.56
C GLY A 811 -1.84 5.66 -1.01
N PHE A 812 -0.64 5.13 -0.80
CA PHE A 812 0.63 5.85 -0.98
C PHE A 812 0.85 6.46 -2.36
N THR A 813 0.29 5.87 -3.39
CA THR A 813 0.41 6.36 -4.77
C THR A 813 -0.42 7.63 -5.04
N ALA A 814 -1.35 7.96 -4.13
CA ALA A 814 -2.23 9.11 -4.22
C ALA A 814 -1.96 10.16 -3.12
N SER A 815 -0.77 10.15 -2.52
CA SER A 815 -0.46 10.97 -1.34
C SER A 815 -0.75 12.45 -1.57
N GLY A 816 -1.86 12.94 -1.02
CA GLY A 816 -2.34 14.31 -1.14
C GLY A 816 -2.21 15.12 0.15
N ALA A 817 -1.47 14.61 1.15
CA ALA A 817 -1.25 15.32 2.39
C ALA A 817 0.21 15.34 2.82
N LEU A 818 0.53 16.33 3.65
CA LEU A 818 1.76 16.40 4.43
C LEU A 818 1.46 15.96 5.86
N ARG A 819 2.25 15.05 6.40
CA ARG A 819 2.24 14.67 7.80
C ARG A 819 3.41 15.33 8.51
N MET A 820 3.12 16.21 9.45
CA MET A 820 4.09 17.01 10.18
C MET A 820 4.05 16.69 11.66
N GLY A 821 5.19 16.76 12.34
CA GLY A 821 5.35 16.59 13.78
C GLY A 821 6.12 17.74 14.40
N VAL A 822 5.70 18.15 15.58
CA VAL A 822 6.31 19.27 16.31
C VAL A 822 7.32 18.81 17.37
N ASN A 823 7.47 17.49 17.56
CA ASN A 823 8.22 16.89 18.67
C ASN A 823 9.69 17.31 18.71
N GLU A 824 10.40 17.27 17.58
CA GLU A 824 11.81 17.63 17.53
C GLU A 824 12.03 19.15 17.72
N MET A 825 11.27 19.98 17.00
CA MET A 825 11.44 21.44 17.10
C MET A 825 11.02 21.97 18.49
N THR A 826 10.07 21.33 19.16
CA THR A 826 9.75 21.61 20.58
C THR A 826 10.96 21.37 21.48
N ARG A 827 11.76 20.32 21.22
CA ARG A 827 13.01 20.07 21.98
C ARG A 827 14.10 21.09 21.67
N PHE A 828 14.07 21.69 20.50
CA PHE A 828 14.95 22.83 20.18
C PHE A 828 14.40 24.20 20.63
N GLY A 829 13.28 24.19 21.37
CA GLY A 829 12.76 25.39 22.02
C GLY A 829 11.76 26.18 21.22
N PHE A 830 11.26 25.64 20.11
CA PHE A 830 10.14 26.26 19.41
C PHE A 830 8.90 26.28 20.31
N GLY A 831 8.28 27.44 20.42
CA GLY A 831 7.02 27.67 21.08
C GLY A 831 5.97 28.19 20.09
N ARG A 832 4.87 28.70 20.61
CA ARG A 832 3.73 29.16 19.79
C ARG A 832 4.11 30.19 18.74
N GLU A 833 4.98 31.14 19.09
CA GLU A 833 5.42 32.22 18.18
C GLU A 833 6.23 31.65 17.01
N GLN A 834 7.17 30.74 17.29
CA GLN A 834 8.00 30.12 16.25
C GLN A 834 7.19 29.23 15.32
N PHE A 835 6.24 28.47 15.87
CA PHE A 835 5.33 27.66 15.07
C PHE A 835 4.33 28.50 14.25
N ALA A 836 3.90 29.66 14.76
CA ALA A 836 3.09 30.61 13.98
C ALA A 836 3.91 31.20 12.81
N HIS A 837 5.13 31.60 13.06
CA HIS A 837 6.04 32.08 12.01
C HIS A 837 6.32 30.98 10.98
N LEU A 838 6.60 29.74 11.42
CA LEU A 838 6.80 28.61 10.54
C LEU A 838 5.55 28.30 9.69
N ALA A 839 4.35 28.43 10.26
CA ALA A 839 3.09 28.25 9.53
C ALA A 839 2.96 29.27 8.39
N HIS A 840 3.37 30.53 8.62
CA HIS A 840 3.42 31.55 7.59
C HIS A 840 4.39 31.20 6.46
N LEU A 841 5.62 30.76 6.79
CA LEU A 841 6.62 30.34 5.80
C LEU A 841 6.14 29.16 4.95
N ILE A 842 5.50 28.17 5.58
CA ILE A 842 4.92 27.03 4.89
C ILE A 842 3.80 27.48 3.93
N ALA A 843 2.95 28.37 4.37
CA ALA A 843 1.86 28.90 3.52
C ALA A 843 2.41 29.72 2.35
N ASP A 844 3.45 30.53 2.57
CA ASP A 844 4.14 31.26 1.52
C ASP A 844 4.75 30.32 0.47
N CYS A 845 5.42 29.28 0.94
CA CYS A 845 5.99 28.27 0.06
C CYS A 845 4.91 27.51 -0.74
N ILE A 846 3.82 27.08 -0.10
CA ILE A 846 2.78 26.23 -0.71
C ILE A 846 1.82 27.03 -1.56
N LEU A 847 1.27 28.12 -1.02
CA LEU A 847 0.17 28.86 -1.65
C LEU A 847 0.67 29.97 -2.60
N ARG A 848 1.82 30.60 -2.28
CA ARG A 848 2.37 31.73 -3.00
C ARG A 848 3.61 31.39 -3.81
N ASN A 849 4.11 30.13 -3.72
CA ASN A 849 5.34 29.67 -4.37
C ASN A 849 6.55 30.54 -4.09
N ALA A 850 6.64 31.07 -2.86
CA ALA A 850 7.74 31.93 -2.42
C ALA A 850 8.97 31.10 -2.05
N ASP A 851 10.18 31.65 -2.29
CA ASP A 851 11.42 31.11 -1.75
C ASP A 851 11.60 31.62 -0.31
N VAL A 852 11.46 30.72 0.64
CA VAL A 852 11.60 31.02 2.09
C VAL A 852 12.84 30.40 2.71
N ARG A 853 13.76 29.88 1.88
CA ARG A 853 14.94 29.11 2.30
C ARG A 853 15.81 29.80 3.36
N GLU A 854 16.15 31.05 3.12
CA GLU A 854 17.04 31.82 4.03
C GLU A 854 16.29 32.25 5.30
N GLU A 855 14.98 32.43 5.23
CA GLU A 855 14.18 32.80 6.41
C GLU A 855 13.96 31.59 7.33
N ALA A 856 13.66 30.42 6.74
CA ALA A 856 13.58 29.16 7.46
C ALA A 856 14.94 28.82 8.13
N ALA A 857 16.06 28.99 7.41
CA ALA A 857 17.38 28.76 7.98
C ALA A 857 17.68 29.70 9.16
N ARG A 858 17.40 31.01 9.02
CA ARG A 858 17.59 31.99 10.11
C ARG A 858 16.73 31.67 11.33
N LEU A 859 15.47 31.26 11.11
CA LEU A 859 14.59 30.81 12.19
C LEU A 859 15.19 29.62 12.92
N ARG A 860 15.72 28.63 12.19
CA ARG A 860 16.34 27.42 12.78
C ARG A 860 17.66 27.75 13.52
N GLU A 861 18.53 28.60 12.97
CA GLU A 861 19.81 29.00 13.55
C GLU A 861 19.65 29.65 14.92
N GLY A 862 18.53 30.30 15.20
CA GLY A 862 18.20 30.87 16.49
C GLY A 862 17.85 29.87 17.59
N PHE A 863 17.66 28.56 17.24
CA PHE A 863 17.16 27.54 18.14
C PHE A 863 17.94 26.24 18.02
N THR A 864 19.22 26.26 18.43
CA THR A 864 20.13 25.10 18.37
C THR A 864 20.30 24.38 19.69
N ASP A 865 19.95 24.99 20.81
CA ASP A 865 20.08 24.42 22.15
C ASP A 865 18.91 23.46 22.44
N MET A 866 19.28 22.27 22.86
CA MET A 866 18.29 21.22 23.15
C MET A 866 17.75 21.35 24.57
N ARG A 867 16.41 21.25 24.69
CA ARG A 867 15.66 21.19 25.96
C ARG A 867 15.27 19.75 26.29
N TYR A 868 14.79 19.58 27.50
CA TYR A 868 14.33 18.27 28.03
C TYR A 868 15.46 17.21 28.00
N CYS A 869 16.67 17.66 28.36
CA CYS A 869 17.85 16.85 28.58
C CYS A 869 18.67 17.45 29.71
N PHE A 870 19.56 16.65 30.32
CA PHE A 870 20.46 17.15 31.35
C PHE A 870 21.54 18.02 30.72
N SER A 871 21.65 19.26 31.16
CA SER A 871 22.57 20.27 30.63
C SER A 871 23.18 21.17 31.73
N ASP A 872 23.14 20.72 32.99
CA ASP A 872 23.81 21.42 34.09
C ASP A 872 25.33 21.28 33.98
N ALA A 873 26.07 22.21 34.66
CA ALA A 873 27.51 22.29 34.52
C ALA A 873 28.28 21.04 34.95
N GLU A 874 27.73 20.24 35.88
CA GLU A 874 28.36 19.01 36.34
C GLU A 874 28.19 17.91 35.28
N THR A 875 26.96 17.76 34.73
CA THR A 875 26.65 16.82 33.64
C THR A 875 27.48 17.14 32.40
N GLU A 876 27.56 18.39 31.97
CA GLU A 876 28.39 18.79 30.82
C GLU A 876 29.89 18.51 31.03
N LYS A 877 30.40 18.61 32.26
CA LYS A 877 31.77 18.21 32.58
C LYS A 877 31.97 16.71 32.43
N LEU A 878 31.02 15.89 32.89
CA LEU A 878 31.06 14.42 32.75
C LEU A 878 30.95 13.99 31.29
N ILE A 879 30.06 14.60 30.52
CA ILE A 879 29.94 14.36 29.06
C ILE A 879 31.27 14.69 28.36
N SER A 880 31.89 15.80 28.70
CA SER A 880 33.18 16.20 28.08
C SER A 880 34.32 15.25 28.47
N ALA A 881 34.39 14.80 29.73
CA ALA A 881 35.36 13.79 30.18
C ALA A 881 35.14 12.43 29.48
N LEU A 882 33.90 12.00 29.28
CA LEU A 882 33.62 10.78 28.56
C LEU A 882 33.99 10.90 27.07
N ALA A 883 33.69 12.04 26.42
CA ALA A 883 34.06 12.30 25.03
C ALA A 883 35.60 12.24 24.85
N GLU A 884 36.38 12.84 25.77
CA GLU A 884 37.84 12.74 25.75
C GLU A 884 38.32 11.29 25.96
N ALA A 885 37.72 10.54 26.90
CA ALA A 885 38.09 9.16 27.17
C ALA A 885 37.79 8.22 26.02
N THR A 886 36.71 8.47 25.26
CA THR A 886 36.30 7.65 24.10
C THR A 886 36.97 8.06 22.81
N GLY A 887 37.56 9.25 22.74
CA GLY A 887 38.12 9.82 21.52
C GLY A 887 37.05 10.24 20.48
N ILE A 888 35.82 10.53 20.92
CA ILE A 888 34.66 10.88 20.07
C ILE A 888 34.29 12.36 20.29
#